data_eaf8b84eb01f4b94d25bd23b39e00179
#
_entry.id   eaf8b84eb01f4b94d25bd23b39e00179
#
_cell.length_a   1.000
_cell.length_b   1.000
_cell.length_c   1.000
_cell.angle_alpha   90.00
_cell.angle_beta   90.00
_cell.angle_gamma   90.00
#
_symmetry.space_group_name_H-M   'P 1'
#
loop_
_entity.id
_entity.type
_entity.pdbx_description
1 polymer ?
#
loop_
_entity_poly.entity_id
_entity_poly.type
_entity_poly.pdbx_seq_one_letter_code
_entity_poly.pdbx_strand_id
1 'polypeptide(L)'
;MTRKERVRPLLDPPLLRRALRDAAARLDPRRQLRNPVMFVTEAGAALTTALYVQAIFGRGEAPAGFILAVAVSLWFTVYFANLAEALAEGRGRAQAEALRRTRREVTATVLERPDRDAPRRSCPSTELRIGMFALVAAGETIPGDGEVVEGAASVDESAVTGESAPVIRESGGDRSAVTGGTRVLSDWLVVRITSDPGATFLDRMIAMVEGAKRRRTPNEIALHILLVALTLVFLVVVATLRPFSQEAVAAAGRGTPVALTSLAALLVCLIPTTIGGLLSAIGIAGMDRLIQANVVATSGRAVEAAGDVDVLLLDKTGTITFGNRQAAAFLPARGIDERRLADAAQLASLADETPEGRSVVVLAKERHNIRQRDLASLGATFVPFSAQTRMSGVDLDGRSIRKGAADAVAAWVAGQGGRVPDDVEEAVEAVARRGATPLVVADGTRVLGVVELKDIVKGGIKERFAELRAMGIRTVMITGDNPLTAAAIAAEAGVDEFLAEATPEAKLKLIRERQAGGRLVAMTGDGTNDAPALAQADVAVAMNTGTQAAKEAGNMVDLDSDPTKLIEIVSIGKQLLVTRGALTTFSVSNDVAKYFAIIPAVFAGVWPELAALNVMGLATPASAILSAVIFNALIIVALIPLALRGVRRRALGAAALLRRNLLVYGVGGLIAPFVGIKLIDLCLAALGWA
;
A
#
# COMPACT_ATOMS: atom_id res chain seq x y z
N MET A 1 8.17 20.95 -4.35
CA MET A 1 7.52 21.43 -3.10
C MET A 1 6.86 20.24 -2.45
N THR A 2 7.40 19.75 -1.36
CA THR A 2 6.89 18.58 -0.62
C THR A 2 5.54 18.92 0.01
N ARG A 3 4.48 18.30 -0.52
CA ARG A 3 3.13 18.37 0.05
C ARG A 3 3.18 17.67 1.43
N LYS A 4 3.12 18.43 2.51
CA LYS A 4 2.93 17.89 3.86
C LYS A 4 1.65 17.05 3.85
N GLU A 5 1.81 15.73 3.88
CA GLU A 5 0.71 14.80 4.14
C GLU A 5 -0.05 15.28 5.38
N ARG A 6 -1.30 15.67 5.21
CA ARG A 6 -2.21 15.91 6.34
C ARG A 6 -2.58 14.54 6.92
N VAL A 7 -1.66 13.96 7.67
CA VAL A 7 -1.97 12.80 8.51
C VAL A 7 -3.11 13.22 9.44
N ARG A 8 -4.31 12.69 9.22
CA ARG A 8 -5.43 12.93 10.13
C ARG A 8 -5.01 12.50 11.55
N PRO A 9 -5.32 13.32 12.57
CA PRO A 9 -4.95 12.98 13.94
C PRO A 9 -5.56 11.62 14.32
N LEU A 10 -4.82 10.81 15.08
CA LEU A 10 -5.25 9.47 15.55
C LEU A 10 -6.59 9.53 16.32
N LEU A 11 -6.85 10.63 16.97
CA LEU A 11 -8.00 10.89 17.84
C LEU A 11 -8.81 12.06 17.28
N ASP A 12 -9.42 11.87 16.11
CA ASP A 12 -10.43 12.79 15.61
C ASP A 12 -11.69 12.64 16.51
N PRO A 13 -12.19 13.73 17.14
CA PRO A 13 -13.29 13.66 18.11
C PRO A 13 -14.56 12.96 17.61
N PRO A 14 -15.05 13.18 16.37
CA PRO A 14 -16.18 12.46 15.82
C PRO A 14 -15.92 10.94 15.69
N LEU A 15 -14.72 10.58 15.21
CA LEU A 15 -14.31 9.19 15.07
C LEU A 15 -14.24 8.49 16.43
N LEU A 16 -13.64 9.15 17.42
CA LEU A 16 -13.52 8.62 18.78
C LEU A 16 -14.88 8.38 19.42
N ARG A 17 -15.82 9.33 19.31
CA ARG A 17 -17.19 9.17 19.86
C ARG A 17 -17.92 7.99 19.24
N ARG A 18 -17.78 7.79 17.92
CA ARG A 18 -18.37 6.65 17.23
C ARG A 18 -17.71 5.34 17.66
N ALA A 19 -16.38 5.31 17.72
CA ALA A 19 -15.63 4.13 18.15
C ALA A 19 -15.95 3.70 19.58
N LEU A 20 -16.16 4.64 20.51
CA LEU A 20 -16.59 4.36 21.88
C LEU A 20 -17.98 3.68 21.93
N ARG A 21 -18.93 4.14 21.10
CA ARG A 21 -20.25 3.50 20.99
C ARG A 21 -20.17 2.11 20.35
N ASP A 22 -19.39 2.00 19.25
CA ASP A 22 -19.20 0.73 18.53
C ASP A 22 -18.50 -0.30 19.45
N ALA A 23 -17.53 0.12 20.28
CA ALA A 23 -16.87 -0.73 21.25
C ALA A 23 -17.83 -1.31 22.29
N ALA A 24 -18.76 -0.49 22.80
CA ALA A 24 -19.81 -0.94 23.73
C ALA A 24 -20.79 -1.93 23.05
N ALA A 25 -21.20 -1.66 21.80
CA ALA A 25 -22.09 -2.55 21.04
C ALA A 25 -21.42 -3.92 20.69
N ARG A 26 -20.10 -4.01 20.80
CA ARG A 26 -19.33 -5.26 20.57
C ARG A 26 -19.17 -6.11 21.82
N LEU A 27 -19.65 -5.67 22.98
CA LEU A 27 -19.78 -6.50 24.18
C LEU A 27 -20.90 -7.55 24.05
N ASP A 28 -21.35 -7.88 22.85
CA ASP A 28 -22.26 -8.99 22.56
C ASP A 28 -21.46 -10.29 22.50
N PRO A 29 -21.72 -11.28 23.40
CA PRO A 29 -20.98 -12.54 23.45
C PRO A 29 -20.95 -13.29 22.12
N ARG A 30 -22.01 -13.17 21.30
CA ARG A 30 -22.08 -13.80 19.97
C ARG A 30 -21.01 -13.25 19.00
N ARG A 31 -20.67 -11.97 19.15
CA ARG A 31 -19.58 -11.35 18.37
C ARG A 31 -18.22 -11.74 18.90
N GLN A 32 -18.07 -11.83 20.22
CA GLN A 32 -16.81 -12.21 20.88
C GLN A 32 -16.40 -13.66 20.60
N LEU A 33 -17.31 -14.57 20.30
CA LEU A 33 -16.99 -15.95 19.89
C LEU A 33 -16.01 -16.03 18.70
N ARG A 34 -15.92 -14.97 17.89
CA ARG A 34 -14.94 -14.88 16.80
C ARG A 34 -13.50 -14.67 17.29
N ASN A 35 -13.34 -14.23 18.55
CA ASN A 35 -12.05 -14.04 19.22
C ASN A 35 -12.06 -14.79 20.55
N PRO A 36 -11.62 -16.06 20.60
CA PRO A 36 -11.73 -16.90 21.78
C PRO A 36 -11.04 -16.32 23.02
N VAL A 37 -9.93 -15.61 22.84
CA VAL A 37 -9.22 -14.93 23.94
C VAL A 37 -10.13 -13.88 24.61
N MET A 38 -10.75 -13.02 23.80
CA MET A 38 -11.64 -11.99 24.32
C MET A 38 -12.95 -12.58 24.86
N PHE A 39 -13.47 -13.64 24.24
CA PHE A 39 -14.65 -14.35 24.75
C PHE A 39 -14.41 -14.93 26.15
N VAL A 40 -13.27 -15.58 26.38
CA VAL A 40 -12.92 -16.12 27.72
C VAL A 40 -12.73 -15.00 28.73
N THR A 41 -12.14 -13.86 28.32
CA THR A 41 -12.00 -12.68 29.18
C THR A 41 -13.37 -12.10 29.54
N GLU A 42 -14.30 -12.00 28.60
CA GLU A 42 -15.67 -11.54 28.82
C GLU A 42 -16.46 -12.50 29.74
N ALA A 43 -16.32 -13.80 29.51
CA ALA A 43 -16.91 -14.81 30.40
C ALA A 43 -16.37 -14.69 31.83
N GLY A 44 -15.07 -14.44 31.99
CA GLY A 44 -14.44 -14.14 33.28
C GLY A 44 -14.99 -12.86 33.93
N ALA A 45 -15.19 -11.80 33.11
CA ALA A 45 -15.80 -10.57 33.61
C ALA A 45 -17.26 -10.77 34.05
N ALA A 46 -18.04 -11.53 33.30
CA ALA A 46 -19.41 -11.88 33.68
C ALA A 46 -19.46 -12.75 34.96
N LEU A 47 -18.57 -13.76 35.06
CA LEU A 47 -18.44 -14.59 36.26
C LEU A 47 -18.08 -13.75 37.51
N THR A 48 -17.08 -12.88 37.39
CA THR A 48 -16.67 -12.02 38.52
C THR A 48 -17.75 -11.00 38.88
N THR A 49 -18.56 -10.54 37.92
CA THR A 49 -19.75 -9.73 38.23
C THR A 49 -20.80 -10.51 38.99
N ALA A 50 -21.05 -11.76 38.64
CA ALA A 50 -21.97 -12.64 39.39
C ALA A 50 -21.45 -12.92 40.83
N LEU A 51 -20.14 -13.16 40.99
CA LEU A 51 -19.50 -13.31 42.28
C LEU A 51 -19.58 -12.03 43.12
N TYR A 52 -19.50 -10.85 42.52
CA TYR A 52 -19.72 -9.59 43.22
C TYR A 52 -21.14 -9.45 43.73
N VAL A 53 -22.14 -9.78 42.92
CA VAL A 53 -23.55 -9.78 43.36
C VAL A 53 -23.73 -10.76 44.55
N GLN A 54 -23.14 -11.96 44.46
CA GLN A 54 -23.18 -12.92 45.55
C GLN A 54 -22.51 -12.39 46.84
N ALA A 55 -21.40 -11.64 46.69
CA ALA A 55 -20.67 -11.06 47.83
C ALA A 55 -21.46 -9.94 48.54
N ILE A 56 -22.27 -9.15 47.82
CA ILE A 56 -23.19 -8.16 48.44
C ILE A 56 -24.21 -8.82 49.37
N PHE A 57 -24.64 -10.03 49.03
CA PHE A 57 -25.56 -10.82 49.90
C PHE A 57 -24.85 -11.60 51.00
N GLY A 58 -23.58 -11.29 51.32
CA GLY A 58 -22.83 -11.90 52.41
C GLY A 58 -22.28 -13.31 52.12
N ARG A 59 -22.29 -13.77 50.88
CA ARG A 59 -21.80 -15.09 50.45
C ARG A 59 -20.51 -15.03 49.61
N GLY A 60 -19.69 -13.98 49.79
CA GLY A 60 -18.46 -13.78 49.04
C GLY A 60 -17.27 -14.56 49.55
N GLU A 61 -16.44 -15.12 48.66
CA GLU A 61 -15.14 -15.75 48.98
C GLU A 61 -14.01 -14.73 49.20
N ALA A 62 -14.25 -13.45 48.89
CA ALA A 62 -13.32 -12.34 49.06
C ALA A 62 -14.10 -11.02 49.33
N PRO A 63 -13.43 -9.95 49.80
CA PRO A 63 -14.09 -8.66 49.99
C PRO A 63 -14.80 -8.15 48.76
N ALA A 64 -16.05 -7.67 48.87
CA ALA A 64 -16.87 -7.23 47.76
C ALA A 64 -16.19 -6.12 46.91
N GLY A 65 -15.47 -5.19 47.55
CA GLY A 65 -14.70 -4.15 46.85
C GLY A 65 -13.60 -4.73 45.96
N PHE A 66 -12.88 -5.74 46.39
CA PHE A 66 -11.86 -6.43 45.60
C PHE A 66 -12.48 -7.14 44.39
N ILE A 67 -13.58 -7.87 44.57
CA ILE A 67 -14.29 -8.57 43.49
C ILE A 67 -14.79 -7.57 42.45
N LEU A 68 -15.37 -6.44 42.90
CA LEU A 68 -15.83 -5.36 42.02
C LEU A 68 -14.66 -4.78 41.19
N ALA A 69 -13.54 -4.47 41.84
CA ALA A 69 -12.38 -3.88 41.15
C ALA A 69 -11.81 -4.83 40.11
N VAL A 70 -11.74 -6.14 40.37
CA VAL A 70 -11.36 -7.15 39.38
C VAL A 70 -12.38 -7.20 38.25
N ALA A 71 -13.68 -7.28 38.54
CA ALA A 71 -14.73 -7.32 37.50
C ALA A 71 -14.68 -6.11 36.59
N VAL A 72 -14.59 -4.90 37.14
CA VAL A 72 -14.47 -3.64 36.39
C VAL A 72 -13.22 -3.66 35.48
N SER A 73 -12.08 -4.11 36.01
CA SER A 73 -10.83 -4.17 35.23
C SER A 73 -10.92 -5.17 34.08
N LEU A 74 -11.61 -6.31 34.25
CA LEU A 74 -11.84 -7.26 33.16
C LEU A 74 -12.76 -6.70 32.08
N TRP A 75 -13.86 -6.03 32.48
CA TRP A 75 -14.72 -5.33 31.52
C TRP A 75 -13.99 -4.23 30.76
N PHE A 76 -13.11 -3.47 31.40
CA PHE A 76 -12.25 -2.49 30.73
C PHE A 76 -11.29 -3.17 29.74
N THR A 77 -10.73 -4.31 30.08
CA THR A 77 -9.85 -5.08 29.17
C THR A 77 -10.58 -5.41 27.86
N VAL A 78 -11.80 -6.00 27.95
CA VAL A 78 -12.61 -6.35 26.78
C VAL A 78 -13.03 -5.08 26.01
N TYR A 79 -13.48 -4.05 26.74
CA TYR A 79 -13.92 -2.80 26.13
C TYR A 79 -12.82 -2.10 25.35
N PHE A 80 -11.60 -1.99 25.90
CA PHE A 80 -10.49 -1.34 25.19
C PHE A 80 -9.94 -2.17 24.04
N ALA A 81 -9.99 -3.49 24.11
CA ALA A 81 -9.70 -4.35 22.96
C ALA A 81 -10.68 -4.08 21.81
N ASN A 82 -11.98 -4.03 22.12
CA ASN A 82 -13.03 -3.68 21.17
C ASN A 82 -12.87 -2.24 20.62
N LEU A 83 -12.43 -1.30 21.46
CA LEU A 83 -12.16 0.09 21.06
C LEU A 83 -11.01 0.18 20.05
N ALA A 84 -9.94 -0.60 20.23
CA ALA A 84 -8.84 -0.66 19.28
C ALA A 84 -9.31 -1.09 17.89
N GLU A 85 -10.13 -2.13 17.82
CA GLU A 85 -10.71 -2.62 16.57
C GLU A 85 -11.71 -1.63 15.97
N ALA A 86 -12.59 -1.03 16.79
CA ALA A 86 -13.55 -0.02 16.33
C ALA A 86 -12.88 1.25 15.80
N LEU A 87 -11.76 1.69 16.39
CA LEU A 87 -10.96 2.81 15.89
C LEU A 87 -10.33 2.50 14.53
N ALA A 88 -9.78 1.28 14.37
CA ALA A 88 -9.21 0.85 13.10
C ALA A 88 -10.26 0.80 11.99
N GLU A 89 -11.42 0.15 12.24
CA GLU A 89 -12.53 0.09 11.27
C GLU A 89 -13.17 1.45 10.98
N GLY A 90 -13.30 2.30 12.00
CA GLY A 90 -13.89 3.63 11.83
C GLY A 90 -13.11 4.51 10.85
N ARG A 91 -11.79 4.33 10.77
CA ARG A 91 -10.93 5.00 9.78
C ARG A 91 -11.23 4.51 8.37
N GLY A 92 -11.28 3.20 8.17
CA GLY A 92 -11.64 2.63 6.88
C GLY A 92 -13.02 3.08 6.41
N ARG A 93 -14.05 3.08 7.30
CA ARG A 93 -15.40 3.56 6.97
C ARG A 93 -15.43 5.04 6.60
N ALA A 94 -14.65 5.90 7.26
CA ALA A 94 -14.57 7.33 6.92
C ALA A 94 -13.99 7.56 5.51
N GLN A 95 -13.06 6.71 5.07
CA GLN A 95 -12.56 6.73 3.69
C GLN A 95 -13.58 6.20 2.69
N ALA A 96 -14.25 5.08 2.99
CA ALA A 96 -15.34 4.56 2.16
C ALA A 96 -16.46 5.60 1.98
N GLU A 97 -16.80 6.32 3.04
CA GLU A 97 -17.81 7.38 2.98
C GLU A 97 -17.35 8.59 2.15
N ALA A 98 -16.04 8.92 2.18
CA ALA A 98 -15.46 9.92 1.29
C ALA A 98 -15.55 9.49 -0.18
N LEU A 99 -15.24 8.23 -0.50
CA LEU A 99 -15.39 7.65 -1.83
C LEU A 99 -16.86 7.58 -2.29
N ARG A 100 -17.79 7.26 -1.38
CA ARG A 100 -19.23 7.28 -1.70
C ARG A 100 -19.74 8.67 -2.07
N ARG A 101 -19.21 9.72 -1.48
CA ARG A 101 -19.58 11.11 -1.81
C ARG A 101 -19.14 11.51 -3.22
N THR A 102 -18.17 10.85 -3.80
CA THR A 102 -17.76 11.05 -5.20
C THR A 102 -18.69 10.35 -6.19
N ARG A 103 -19.47 9.34 -5.72
CA ARG A 103 -20.49 8.68 -6.52
C ARG A 103 -21.68 9.63 -6.71
N ARG A 104 -21.87 10.09 -7.94
CA ARG A 104 -23.04 10.86 -8.35
C ARG A 104 -23.86 10.02 -9.31
N GLU A 105 -25.17 10.00 -9.10
CA GLU A 105 -26.08 9.54 -10.15
C GLU A 105 -26.04 10.59 -11.25
N VAL A 106 -25.65 10.17 -12.44
CA VAL A 106 -25.58 11.01 -13.63
C VAL A 106 -26.53 10.46 -14.68
N THR A 107 -27.05 11.34 -15.51
CA THR A 107 -27.82 10.95 -16.69
C THR A 107 -26.84 10.57 -17.78
N ALA A 108 -26.93 9.35 -18.30
CA ALA A 108 -26.11 8.85 -19.38
C ALA A 108 -26.81 9.02 -20.73
N THR A 109 -26.07 9.45 -21.75
CA THR A 109 -26.50 9.46 -23.14
C THR A 109 -26.07 8.12 -23.77
N VAL A 110 -27.02 7.19 -23.93
CA VAL A 110 -26.76 5.85 -24.47
C VAL A 110 -26.96 5.85 -25.98
N LEU A 111 -26.04 5.22 -26.70
CA LEU A 111 -26.06 5.02 -28.14
C LEU A 111 -26.49 3.59 -28.48
N GLU A 112 -27.21 3.42 -29.58
CA GLU A 112 -27.60 2.08 -30.06
C GLU A 112 -26.44 1.32 -30.73
N ARG A 113 -25.42 2.04 -31.20
CA ARG A 113 -24.22 1.51 -31.86
C ARG A 113 -23.01 2.33 -31.40
N PRO A 114 -21.77 1.79 -31.49
CA PRO A 114 -20.55 2.49 -31.12
C PRO A 114 -20.16 3.55 -32.18
N ASP A 115 -21.02 4.49 -32.42
CA ASP A 115 -20.88 5.56 -33.41
C ASP A 115 -21.48 6.84 -32.82
N ARG A 116 -20.72 7.93 -32.85
CA ARG A 116 -21.12 9.23 -32.31
C ARG A 116 -22.47 9.72 -32.85
N ASP A 117 -22.77 9.44 -34.12
CA ASP A 117 -23.96 9.91 -34.80
C ASP A 117 -25.15 8.93 -34.69
N ALA A 118 -24.99 7.81 -33.96
CA ALA A 118 -26.05 6.84 -33.71
C ALA A 118 -27.21 7.45 -32.93
N PRO A 119 -28.44 6.84 -33.06
CA PRO A 119 -29.59 7.25 -32.26
C PRO A 119 -29.29 7.27 -30.77
N ARG A 120 -29.75 8.34 -30.08
CA ARG A 120 -29.40 8.62 -28.67
C ARG A 120 -30.63 8.40 -27.79
N ARG A 121 -30.39 7.79 -26.64
CA ARG A 121 -31.36 7.64 -25.57
C ARG A 121 -30.75 8.12 -24.25
N SER A 122 -31.50 8.85 -23.47
CA SER A 122 -31.10 9.25 -22.13
C SER A 122 -31.62 8.25 -21.08
N CYS A 123 -30.77 7.80 -20.16
CA CYS A 123 -31.16 6.97 -19.02
C CYS A 123 -30.31 7.29 -17.78
N PRO A 124 -30.79 7.01 -16.57
CA PRO A 124 -29.96 7.07 -15.37
C PRO A 124 -28.76 6.12 -15.45
N SER A 125 -27.60 6.51 -14.90
CA SER A 125 -26.42 5.65 -14.88
C SER A 125 -26.64 4.32 -14.13
N THR A 126 -27.66 4.24 -13.29
CA THR A 126 -28.08 3.02 -12.58
C THR A 126 -28.75 1.98 -13.48
N GLU A 127 -29.18 2.36 -14.69
CA GLU A 127 -29.78 1.47 -15.68
C GLU A 127 -28.79 0.95 -16.72
N LEU A 128 -27.55 1.43 -16.69
CA LEU A 128 -26.51 0.96 -17.60
C LEU A 128 -26.24 -0.53 -17.40
N ARG A 129 -25.91 -1.24 -18.48
CA ARG A 129 -25.54 -2.66 -18.45
C ARG A 129 -24.27 -2.88 -19.29
N ILE A 130 -23.56 -3.93 -18.97
CA ILE A 130 -22.39 -4.36 -19.73
C ILE A 130 -22.73 -4.47 -21.22
N GLY A 131 -21.88 -3.89 -22.07
CA GLY A 131 -22.01 -3.88 -23.52
C GLY A 131 -22.77 -2.68 -24.09
N MET A 132 -23.44 -1.86 -23.27
CA MET A 132 -24.04 -0.60 -23.72
C MET A 132 -22.96 0.43 -24.09
N PHE A 133 -23.29 1.34 -25.01
CA PHE A 133 -22.41 2.44 -25.43
C PHE A 133 -22.92 3.75 -24.86
N ALA A 134 -22.05 4.53 -24.23
CA ALA A 134 -22.36 5.84 -23.69
C ALA A 134 -21.54 6.91 -24.37
N LEU A 135 -22.18 7.95 -24.88
CA LEU A 135 -21.50 9.15 -25.37
C LEU A 135 -21.29 10.11 -24.20
N VAL A 136 -20.06 10.58 -24.04
CA VAL A 136 -19.67 11.53 -22.98
C VAL A 136 -18.95 12.70 -23.63
N ALA A 137 -19.51 13.89 -23.52
CA ALA A 137 -18.95 15.12 -24.06
C ALA A 137 -18.14 15.91 -23.02
N ALA A 138 -17.41 16.93 -23.49
CA ALA A 138 -16.68 17.84 -22.61
C ALA A 138 -17.58 18.47 -21.55
N GLY A 139 -17.14 18.42 -20.29
CA GLY A 139 -17.89 18.90 -19.13
C GLY A 139 -18.79 17.85 -18.47
N GLU A 140 -19.03 16.73 -19.11
CA GLU A 140 -19.86 15.64 -18.57
C GLU A 140 -19.04 14.66 -17.72
N THR A 141 -19.76 13.94 -16.87
CA THR A 141 -19.17 12.88 -16.02
C THR A 141 -19.36 11.54 -16.70
N ILE A 142 -18.33 10.71 -16.73
CA ILE A 142 -18.38 9.33 -17.25
C ILE A 142 -19.33 8.52 -16.39
N PRO A 143 -20.39 7.92 -16.98
CA PRO A 143 -21.51 7.37 -16.21
C PRO A 143 -21.26 5.98 -15.62
N GLY A 144 -20.21 5.30 -16.04
CA GLY A 144 -19.84 3.96 -15.56
C GLY A 144 -18.46 3.55 -16.03
N ASP A 145 -17.93 2.48 -15.48
CA ASP A 145 -16.65 1.94 -15.93
C ASP A 145 -16.76 1.37 -17.33
N GLY A 146 -15.77 1.64 -18.16
CA GLY A 146 -15.83 1.23 -19.55
C GLY A 146 -14.52 1.31 -20.28
N GLU A 147 -14.60 1.05 -21.57
CA GLU A 147 -13.51 1.15 -22.52
C GLU A 147 -13.89 2.10 -23.65
N VAL A 148 -13.01 3.03 -23.96
CA VAL A 148 -13.20 3.96 -25.06
C VAL A 148 -13.13 3.19 -26.38
N VAL A 149 -14.20 3.22 -27.16
CA VAL A 149 -14.28 2.56 -28.47
C VAL A 149 -14.17 3.55 -29.62
N GLU A 150 -14.49 4.82 -29.37
CA GLU A 150 -14.35 5.90 -30.35
C GLU A 150 -14.06 7.23 -29.63
N GLY A 151 -13.23 8.08 -30.25
CA GLY A 151 -12.87 9.39 -29.74
C GLY A 151 -11.55 9.41 -28.93
N ALA A 152 -11.14 10.64 -28.58
CA ALA A 152 -10.03 10.91 -27.68
C ALA A 152 -10.33 12.17 -26.87
N ALA A 153 -10.10 12.16 -25.58
CA ALA A 153 -10.43 13.26 -24.69
C ALA A 153 -9.49 13.38 -23.51
N SER A 154 -9.36 14.59 -22.96
CA SER A 154 -8.71 14.82 -21.67
C SER A 154 -9.72 14.59 -20.55
N VAL A 155 -9.37 13.73 -19.59
CA VAL A 155 -10.24 13.31 -18.47
C VAL A 155 -9.60 13.72 -17.14
N ASP A 156 -10.40 14.36 -16.28
CA ASP A 156 -10.05 14.65 -14.91
C ASP A 156 -10.44 13.44 -14.03
N GLU A 157 -9.46 12.74 -13.56
CA GLU A 157 -9.64 11.58 -12.67
C GLU A 157 -9.41 11.93 -11.19
N SER A 158 -9.24 13.20 -10.85
CA SER A 158 -8.92 13.66 -9.49
C SER A 158 -9.94 13.22 -8.43
N ALA A 159 -11.20 13.02 -8.82
CA ALA A 159 -12.25 12.51 -7.94
C ALA A 159 -11.99 11.07 -7.46
N VAL A 160 -11.26 10.27 -8.24
CA VAL A 160 -10.93 8.86 -7.96
C VAL A 160 -9.48 8.71 -7.51
N THR A 161 -8.55 9.35 -8.21
CA THR A 161 -7.10 9.25 -7.97
C THR A 161 -6.57 10.27 -6.97
N GLY A 162 -7.25 11.40 -6.81
CA GLY A 162 -6.75 12.55 -6.05
C GLY A 162 -5.71 13.39 -6.79
N GLU A 163 -5.30 12.99 -7.99
CA GLU A 163 -4.36 13.73 -8.84
C GLU A 163 -5.06 14.80 -9.68
N SER A 164 -4.49 16.01 -9.70
CA SER A 164 -5.07 17.16 -10.44
C SER A 164 -4.66 17.23 -11.90
N ALA A 165 -3.73 16.38 -12.36
CA ALA A 165 -3.28 16.38 -13.75
C ALA A 165 -4.26 15.58 -14.62
N PRO A 166 -4.82 16.17 -15.70
CA PRO A 166 -5.70 15.44 -16.60
C PRO A 166 -4.95 14.34 -17.37
N VAL A 167 -5.65 13.24 -17.63
CA VAL A 167 -5.14 12.09 -18.39
C VAL A 167 -5.82 12.04 -19.75
N ILE A 168 -5.06 11.76 -20.82
CA ILE A 168 -5.64 11.54 -22.14
C ILE A 168 -6.17 10.10 -22.21
N ARG A 169 -7.44 9.96 -22.58
CA ARG A 169 -8.11 8.70 -22.88
C ARG A 169 -8.49 8.64 -24.34
N GLU A 170 -8.23 7.51 -25.00
CA GLU A 170 -8.42 7.35 -26.44
C GLU A 170 -8.81 5.92 -26.80
N SER A 171 -9.40 5.74 -27.98
CA SER A 171 -9.79 4.42 -28.47
C SER A 171 -8.58 3.59 -28.86
N GLY A 172 -8.54 2.34 -28.41
CA GLY A 172 -7.48 1.38 -28.69
C GLY A 172 -6.24 1.54 -27.78
N GLY A 173 -5.53 0.43 -27.56
CA GLY A 173 -4.33 0.39 -26.74
C GLY A 173 -4.59 0.52 -25.24
N ASP A 174 -3.52 0.85 -24.50
CA ASP A 174 -3.49 0.84 -23.04
C ASP A 174 -4.23 2.03 -22.38
N ARG A 175 -4.63 3.05 -23.17
CA ARG A 175 -5.31 4.26 -22.68
C ARG A 175 -6.82 4.24 -22.85
N SER A 176 -7.39 3.11 -23.25
CA SER A 176 -8.81 2.99 -23.53
C SER A 176 -9.71 2.84 -22.29
N ALA A 177 -9.17 2.40 -21.15
CA ALA A 177 -9.96 2.18 -19.94
C ALA A 177 -10.35 3.49 -19.25
N VAL A 178 -11.65 3.65 -18.92
CA VAL A 178 -12.18 4.79 -18.17
C VAL A 178 -12.95 4.36 -16.94
N THR A 179 -12.95 5.19 -15.92
CA THR A 179 -13.59 4.93 -14.62
C THR A 179 -14.82 5.83 -14.44
N GLY A 180 -15.93 5.24 -14.03
CA GLY A 180 -17.15 5.97 -13.73
C GLY A 180 -16.95 7.01 -12.60
N GLY A 181 -17.58 8.19 -12.78
CA GLY A 181 -17.45 9.30 -11.83
C GLY A 181 -16.34 10.29 -12.15
N THR A 182 -15.48 10.01 -13.13
CA THR A 182 -14.45 10.94 -13.66
C THR A 182 -15.07 11.89 -14.68
N ARG A 183 -14.42 13.04 -14.96
CA ARG A 183 -15.00 14.12 -15.77
C ARG A 183 -14.21 14.33 -17.06
N VAL A 184 -14.89 14.36 -18.18
CA VAL A 184 -14.30 14.73 -19.47
C VAL A 184 -14.09 16.27 -19.51
N LEU A 185 -12.87 16.71 -19.81
CA LEU A 185 -12.51 18.14 -19.86
C LEU A 185 -12.53 18.72 -21.26
N SER A 186 -12.11 17.94 -22.27
CA SER A 186 -12.08 18.36 -23.67
C SER A 186 -12.64 17.25 -24.55
N ASP A 187 -13.15 17.59 -25.71
CA ASP A 187 -13.62 16.68 -26.75
C ASP A 187 -14.74 15.73 -26.29
N TRP A 188 -14.73 14.49 -26.74
CA TRP A 188 -15.79 13.52 -26.48
C TRP A 188 -15.24 12.09 -26.57
N LEU A 189 -15.96 11.18 -25.89
CA LEU A 189 -15.67 9.74 -25.88
C LEU A 189 -16.97 8.95 -26.12
N VAL A 190 -16.88 7.87 -26.90
CA VAL A 190 -17.86 6.79 -26.88
C VAL A 190 -17.27 5.66 -26.04
N VAL A 191 -17.93 5.35 -24.96
CA VAL A 191 -17.50 4.39 -23.93
C VAL A 191 -18.38 3.16 -23.99
N ARG A 192 -17.81 1.98 -24.20
CA ARG A 192 -18.47 0.70 -24.02
C ARG A 192 -18.44 0.34 -22.53
N ILE A 193 -19.60 0.19 -21.91
CA ILE A 193 -19.72 -0.14 -20.48
C ILE A 193 -19.20 -1.57 -20.23
N THR A 194 -18.33 -1.73 -19.26
CA THR A 194 -17.70 -3.01 -18.87
C THR A 194 -18.11 -3.53 -17.50
N SER A 195 -18.82 -2.73 -16.70
CA SER A 195 -19.26 -3.12 -15.36
C SER A 195 -20.72 -2.72 -15.12
N ASP A 196 -21.50 -3.60 -14.49
CA ASP A 196 -22.86 -3.27 -14.05
C ASP A 196 -22.85 -2.32 -12.84
N PRO A 197 -23.91 -1.52 -12.63
CA PRO A 197 -24.07 -0.71 -11.42
C PRO A 197 -24.04 -1.59 -10.15
N GLY A 198 -23.21 -1.19 -9.17
CA GLY A 198 -22.96 -1.97 -7.95
C GLY A 198 -21.74 -2.90 -8.04
N ALA A 199 -21.19 -3.10 -9.23
CA ALA A 199 -19.97 -3.86 -9.48
C ALA A 199 -18.84 -3.01 -10.11
N THR A 200 -19.00 -1.68 -10.14
CA THR A 200 -18.00 -0.76 -10.67
C THR A 200 -16.71 -0.81 -9.84
N PHE A 201 -15.63 -0.32 -10.40
CA PHE A 201 -14.34 -0.21 -9.70
C PHE A 201 -14.49 0.55 -8.36
N LEU A 202 -15.24 1.65 -8.38
CA LEU A 202 -15.54 2.44 -7.18
C LEU A 202 -16.38 1.64 -6.17
N ASP A 203 -17.38 0.87 -6.61
CA ASP A 203 -18.19 0.00 -5.74
C ASP A 203 -17.32 -1.10 -5.09
N ARG A 204 -16.42 -1.70 -5.86
CA ARG A 204 -15.45 -2.70 -5.35
C ARG A 204 -14.50 -2.09 -4.34
N MET A 205 -13.97 -0.89 -4.59
CA MET A 205 -13.14 -0.16 -3.64
C MET A 205 -13.87 0.11 -2.32
N ILE A 206 -15.10 0.61 -2.39
CA ILE A 206 -15.93 0.87 -1.22
C ILE A 206 -16.14 -0.42 -0.42
N ALA A 207 -16.50 -1.52 -1.09
CA ALA A 207 -16.71 -2.82 -0.45
C ALA A 207 -15.44 -3.38 0.22
N MET A 208 -14.27 -3.18 -0.38
CA MET A 208 -12.97 -3.58 0.20
C MET A 208 -12.61 -2.75 1.45
N VAL A 209 -12.84 -1.44 1.38
CA VAL A 209 -12.57 -0.52 2.49
C VAL A 209 -13.52 -0.76 3.66
N GLU A 210 -14.77 -1.13 3.40
CA GLU A 210 -15.76 -1.44 4.43
C GLU A 210 -15.53 -2.78 5.14
N GLY A 211 -14.57 -3.57 4.67
CA GLY A 211 -14.21 -4.84 5.33
C GLY A 211 -15.24 -5.97 5.14
N ALA A 212 -16.20 -5.81 4.24
CA ALA A 212 -17.30 -6.77 4.05
C ALA A 212 -16.85 -8.19 3.66
N LYS A 213 -15.58 -8.37 3.19
CA LYS A 213 -15.02 -9.67 2.78
C LYS A 213 -13.57 -9.88 3.24
N ARG A 214 -13.19 -9.35 4.41
CA ARG A 214 -11.83 -9.54 4.91
C ARG A 214 -11.59 -11.02 5.25
N ARG A 215 -10.84 -11.72 4.39
CA ARG A 215 -10.28 -13.03 4.71
C ARG A 215 -9.05 -12.85 5.59
N ARG A 216 -8.95 -13.66 6.66
CA ARG A 216 -7.76 -13.71 7.51
C ARG A 216 -6.55 -14.14 6.70
N THR A 217 -5.39 -13.55 6.99
CA THR A 217 -4.12 -13.91 6.36
C THR A 217 -3.60 -15.24 6.93
N PRO A 218 -2.68 -15.96 6.24
CA PRO A 218 -2.07 -17.18 6.76
C PRO A 218 -1.42 -16.98 8.13
N ASN A 219 -0.68 -15.89 8.33
CA ASN A 219 -0.05 -15.57 9.61
C ASN A 219 -1.08 -15.20 10.69
N GLU A 220 -2.18 -14.53 10.34
CA GLU A 220 -3.29 -14.29 11.26
C GLU A 220 -3.94 -15.61 11.69
N ILE A 221 -4.09 -16.56 10.77
CA ILE A 221 -4.64 -17.90 11.08
C ILE A 221 -3.69 -18.66 11.99
N ALA A 222 -2.39 -18.70 11.68
CA ALA A 222 -1.40 -19.39 12.50
C ALA A 222 -1.33 -18.81 13.93
N LEU A 223 -1.31 -17.49 14.06
CA LEU A 223 -1.31 -16.82 15.34
C LEU A 223 -2.63 -17.06 16.11
N HIS A 224 -3.76 -17.06 15.40
CA HIS A 224 -5.06 -17.39 16.00
C HIS A 224 -5.12 -18.82 16.54
N ILE A 225 -4.58 -19.80 15.81
CA ILE A 225 -4.47 -21.19 16.29
C ILE A 225 -3.61 -21.26 17.55
N LEU A 226 -2.46 -20.58 17.58
CA LEU A 226 -1.62 -20.50 18.77
C LEU A 226 -2.36 -19.90 19.97
N LEU A 227 -3.09 -18.80 19.76
CA LEU A 227 -3.87 -18.14 20.82
C LEU A 227 -4.99 -19.04 21.35
N VAL A 228 -5.68 -19.76 20.47
CA VAL A 228 -6.72 -20.74 20.86
C VAL A 228 -6.11 -21.87 21.69
N ALA A 229 -5.00 -22.45 21.22
CA ALA A 229 -4.32 -23.54 21.91
C ALA A 229 -3.86 -23.11 23.31
N LEU A 230 -3.20 -21.96 23.44
CA LEU A 230 -2.81 -21.42 24.75
C LEU A 230 -4.01 -21.14 25.65
N THR A 231 -5.09 -20.57 25.09
CA THR A 231 -6.32 -20.30 25.86
C THR A 231 -6.91 -21.58 26.40
N LEU A 232 -6.99 -22.67 25.62
CA LEU A 232 -7.50 -23.96 26.05
C LEU A 232 -6.61 -24.58 27.13
N VAL A 233 -5.29 -24.56 26.96
CA VAL A 233 -4.34 -25.08 27.96
C VAL A 233 -4.52 -24.32 29.28
N PHE A 234 -4.53 -22.99 29.27
CA PHE A 234 -4.68 -22.21 30.48
C PHE A 234 -6.06 -22.34 31.12
N LEU A 235 -7.12 -22.52 30.31
CA LEU A 235 -8.46 -22.79 30.85
C LEU A 235 -8.48 -24.11 31.62
N VAL A 236 -7.89 -25.18 31.10
CA VAL A 236 -7.78 -26.47 31.76
C VAL A 236 -6.94 -26.36 33.03
N VAL A 237 -5.77 -25.70 32.96
CA VAL A 237 -4.90 -25.48 34.14
C VAL A 237 -5.65 -24.75 35.24
N VAL A 238 -6.29 -23.63 34.92
CA VAL A 238 -7.00 -22.83 35.93
C VAL A 238 -8.23 -23.55 36.48
N ALA A 239 -8.97 -24.30 35.65
CA ALA A 239 -10.12 -25.09 36.12
C ALA A 239 -9.71 -26.20 37.11
N THR A 240 -8.57 -26.85 36.88
CA THR A 240 -8.05 -27.89 37.76
C THR A 240 -7.35 -27.33 38.99
N LEU A 241 -6.95 -26.06 38.99
CA LEU A 241 -6.18 -25.47 40.08
C LEU A 241 -6.94 -25.33 41.38
N ARG A 242 -8.28 -25.14 41.33
CA ARG A 242 -9.09 -25.01 42.54
C ARG A 242 -9.12 -26.31 43.40
N PRO A 243 -9.48 -27.48 42.84
CA PRO A 243 -9.43 -28.72 43.60
C PRO A 243 -8.02 -29.06 44.10
N PHE A 244 -6.97 -28.83 43.32
CA PHE A 244 -5.59 -28.98 43.79
C PHE A 244 -5.26 -28.04 44.94
N SER A 245 -5.70 -26.78 44.88
CA SER A 245 -5.51 -25.81 45.97
C SER A 245 -6.24 -26.22 47.25
N GLN A 246 -7.45 -26.78 47.15
CA GLN A 246 -8.21 -27.29 48.29
C GLN A 246 -7.48 -28.46 48.99
N GLU A 247 -7.00 -29.41 48.21
CA GLU A 247 -6.23 -30.56 48.73
C GLU A 247 -4.90 -30.12 49.36
N ALA A 248 -4.20 -29.18 48.69
CA ALA A 248 -2.94 -28.65 49.20
C ALA A 248 -3.09 -27.92 50.53
N VAL A 249 -4.16 -27.14 50.72
CA VAL A 249 -4.50 -26.48 52.00
C VAL A 249 -4.83 -27.50 53.05
N ALA A 250 -5.63 -28.54 52.74
CA ALA A 250 -5.97 -29.61 53.65
C ALA A 250 -4.72 -30.39 54.11
N ALA A 251 -3.83 -30.72 53.17
CA ALA A 251 -2.58 -31.43 53.47
C ALA A 251 -1.59 -30.60 54.28
N ALA A 252 -1.47 -29.29 53.96
CA ALA A 252 -0.54 -28.37 54.62
C ALA A 252 -1.04 -27.87 55.99
N GLY A 253 -2.35 -27.95 56.25
CA GLY A 253 -2.98 -27.42 57.47
C GLY A 253 -2.87 -25.89 57.62
N ARG A 254 -2.55 -25.17 56.52
CA ARG A 254 -2.36 -23.72 56.52
C ARG A 254 -2.74 -23.10 55.14
N GLY A 255 -3.00 -21.80 55.16
CA GLY A 255 -3.45 -21.06 53.97
C GLY A 255 -4.95 -21.16 53.76
N THR A 256 -5.42 -20.59 52.65
CA THR A 256 -6.82 -20.65 52.20
C THR A 256 -6.87 -21.12 50.76
N PRO A 257 -7.90 -21.90 50.37
CA PRO A 257 -8.07 -22.28 48.98
C PRO A 257 -8.19 -21.05 48.06
N VAL A 258 -7.68 -21.17 46.83
CA VAL A 258 -7.72 -20.06 45.87
C VAL A 258 -9.16 -19.69 45.51
N ALA A 259 -9.52 -18.42 45.73
CA ALA A 259 -10.85 -17.90 45.42
C ALA A 259 -11.13 -17.90 43.91
N LEU A 260 -12.38 -18.10 43.50
CA LEU A 260 -12.79 -18.06 42.10
C LEU A 260 -12.46 -16.73 41.43
N THR A 261 -12.58 -15.61 42.15
CA THR A 261 -12.18 -14.28 41.66
C THR A 261 -10.70 -14.23 41.31
N SER A 262 -9.83 -14.79 42.16
CA SER A 262 -8.39 -14.87 41.90
C SER A 262 -8.05 -15.79 40.73
N LEU A 263 -8.80 -16.89 40.55
CA LEU A 263 -8.65 -17.77 39.38
C LEU A 263 -9.09 -17.11 38.08
N ALA A 264 -10.16 -16.33 38.08
CA ALA A 264 -10.58 -15.55 36.91
C ALA A 264 -9.53 -14.49 36.54
N ALA A 265 -8.98 -13.78 37.52
CA ALA A 265 -7.89 -12.84 37.33
C ALA A 265 -6.63 -13.52 36.79
N LEU A 266 -6.24 -14.66 37.35
CA LEU A 266 -5.11 -15.47 36.90
C LEU A 266 -5.31 -15.91 35.46
N LEU A 267 -6.46 -16.45 35.09
CA LEU A 267 -6.76 -16.90 33.73
C LEU A 267 -6.55 -15.76 32.72
N VAL A 268 -7.10 -14.57 32.99
CA VAL A 268 -6.99 -13.43 32.09
C VAL A 268 -5.55 -12.88 31.99
N CYS A 269 -4.76 -13.03 33.04
CA CYS A 269 -3.35 -12.67 33.03
C CYS A 269 -2.45 -13.73 32.38
N LEU A 270 -2.86 -15.00 32.34
CA LEU A 270 -2.15 -16.10 31.69
C LEU A 270 -2.34 -16.07 30.17
N ILE A 271 -3.58 -15.88 29.72
CA ILE A 271 -3.88 -15.81 28.27
C ILE A 271 -3.35 -14.52 27.67
N PRO A 272 -2.80 -14.56 26.43
CA PRO A 272 -2.20 -13.38 25.79
C PRO A 272 -3.27 -12.41 25.26
N THR A 273 -3.96 -11.74 26.21
CA THR A 273 -5.07 -10.82 25.92
C THR A 273 -4.64 -9.61 25.11
N THR A 274 -3.43 -9.11 25.31
CA THR A 274 -2.90 -7.92 24.63
C THR A 274 -2.83 -8.12 23.13
N ILE A 275 -2.20 -9.19 22.65
CA ILE A 275 -2.14 -9.44 21.20
C ILE A 275 -3.49 -9.94 20.67
N GLY A 276 -4.23 -10.73 21.45
CA GLY A 276 -5.58 -11.19 21.08
C GLY A 276 -6.54 -10.04 20.81
N GLY A 277 -6.44 -8.93 21.58
CA GLY A 277 -7.25 -7.73 21.39
C GLY A 277 -6.76 -6.81 20.26
N LEU A 278 -5.47 -6.80 19.96
CA LEU A 278 -4.90 -5.86 18.99
C LEU A 278 -4.67 -6.45 17.60
N LEU A 279 -4.70 -7.77 17.41
CA LEU A 279 -4.35 -8.44 16.17
C LEU A 279 -5.19 -7.96 14.97
N SER A 280 -6.52 -7.89 15.14
CA SER A 280 -7.43 -7.39 14.10
C SER A 280 -7.15 -5.93 13.76
N ALA A 281 -6.93 -5.09 14.78
CA ALA A 281 -6.65 -3.66 14.61
C ALA A 281 -5.36 -3.41 13.81
N ILE A 282 -4.30 -4.21 14.03
CA ILE A 282 -3.04 -4.11 13.29
C ILE A 282 -3.26 -4.37 11.79
N GLY A 283 -3.99 -5.44 11.46
CA GLY A 283 -4.26 -5.80 10.07
C GLY A 283 -5.12 -4.75 9.34
N ILE A 284 -6.15 -4.21 9.99
CA ILE A 284 -7.00 -3.14 9.44
C ILE A 284 -6.16 -1.87 9.21
N ALA A 285 -5.32 -1.50 10.18
CA ALA A 285 -4.45 -0.33 10.06
C ALA A 285 -3.40 -0.49 8.94
N GLY A 286 -2.98 -1.71 8.61
CA GLY A 286 -2.12 -1.99 7.45
C GLY A 286 -2.80 -1.66 6.13
N MET A 287 -4.05 -2.12 5.95
CA MET A 287 -4.85 -1.78 4.77
C MET A 287 -5.15 -0.28 4.66
N ASP A 288 -5.51 0.37 5.78
CA ASP A 288 -5.76 1.81 5.83
C ASP A 288 -4.54 2.62 5.33
N ARG A 289 -3.33 2.19 5.68
CA ARG A 289 -2.09 2.84 5.20
C ARG A 289 -1.86 2.70 3.70
N LEU A 290 -2.23 1.57 3.09
CA LEU A 290 -2.16 1.42 1.64
C LEU A 290 -3.15 2.36 0.94
N ILE A 291 -4.37 2.47 1.47
CA ILE A 291 -5.38 3.37 0.91
C ILE A 291 -4.93 4.83 1.05
N GLN A 292 -4.27 5.22 2.17
CA GLN A 292 -3.66 6.54 2.32
C GLN A 292 -2.53 6.81 1.34
N ALA A 293 -1.86 5.75 0.86
CA ALA A 293 -0.88 5.80 -0.21
C ALA A 293 -1.50 5.70 -1.61
N ASN A 294 -2.82 5.85 -1.75
CA ASN A 294 -3.57 5.72 -3.00
C ASN A 294 -3.45 4.33 -3.65
N VAL A 295 -3.29 3.29 -2.84
CA VAL A 295 -3.26 1.90 -3.31
C VAL A 295 -4.41 1.10 -2.70
N VAL A 296 -5.16 0.41 -3.53
CA VAL A 296 -6.27 -0.45 -3.13
C VAL A 296 -5.86 -1.90 -3.25
N ALA A 297 -5.85 -2.63 -2.15
CA ALA A 297 -5.60 -4.06 -2.13
C ALA A 297 -6.92 -4.85 -2.12
N THR A 298 -7.00 -5.91 -2.91
CA THR A 298 -8.19 -6.78 -2.98
C THR A 298 -8.38 -7.63 -1.72
N SER A 299 -7.31 -7.81 -0.93
CA SER A 299 -7.36 -8.58 0.31
C SER A 299 -6.23 -8.21 1.27
N GLY A 300 -6.43 -8.44 2.57
CA GLY A 300 -5.38 -8.32 3.59
C GLY A 300 -4.21 -9.29 3.35
N ARG A 301 -4.46 -10.42 2.66
CA ARG A 301 -3.42 -11.37 2.26
C ARG A 301 -2.41 -10.76 1.28
N ALA A 302 -2.88 -9.97 0.32
CA ALA A 302 -2.00 -9.28 -0.62
C ALA A 302 -1.08 -8.28 0.10
N VAL A 303 -1.61 -7.56 1.11
CA VAL A 303 -0.82 -6.63 1.94
C VAL A 303 0.27 -7.36 2.74
N GLU A 304 -0.05 -8.52 3.28
CA GLU A 304 0.90 -9.34 4.03
C GLU A 304 1.97 -9.92 3.10
N ALA A 305 1.56 -10.47 1.96
CA ALA A 305 2.49 -10.96 0.94
C ALA A 305 3.46 -9.88 0.47
N ALA A 306 2.99 -8.62 0.35
CA ALA A 306 3.87 -7.50 0.01
C ALA A 306 5.01 -7.28 1.03
N GLY A 307 4.77 -7.61 2.31
CA GLY A 307 5.79 -7.56 3.35
C GLY A 307 6.85 -8.66 3.27
N ASP A 308 6.49 -9.80 2.69
CA ASP A 308 7.35 -10.98 2.57
C ASP A 308 7.98 -11.11 1.17
N VAL A 309 7.82 -10.11 0.29
CA VAL A 309 8.40 -10.11 -1.05
C VAL A 309 9.92 -10.21 -1.00
N ASP A 310 10.46 -11.13 -1.82
CA ASP A 310 11.89 -11.36 -2.02
C ASP A 310 12.41 -10.74 -3.32
N VAL A 311 11.56 -10.69 -4.35
CA VAL A 311 11.94 -10.24 -5.69
C VAL A 311 10.92 -9.25 -6.23
N LEU A 312 11.39 -8.07 -6.66
CA LEU A 312 10.61 -7.08 -7.38
C LEU A 312 10.92 -7.13 -8.87
N LEU A 313 9.90 -7.36 -9.67
CA LEU A 313 9.95 -7.25 -11.12
C LEU A 313 9.39 -5.88 -11.52
N LEU A 314 10.23 -5.06 -12.13
CA LEU A 314 9.93 -3.68 -12.48
C LEU A 314 10.10 -3.50 -13.98
N ASP A 315 9.07 -2.99 -14.66
CA ASP A 315 9.23 -2.60 -16.05
C ASP A 315 10.21 -1.41 -16.17
N LYS A 316 10.93 -1.33 -17.26
CA LYS A 316 11.85 -0.20 -17.51
C LYS A 316 11.07 1.10 -17.71
N THR A 317 10.14 1.06 -18.67
CA THR A 317 9.45 2.22 -19.22
C THR A 317 8.41 2.76 -18.24
N GLY A 318 8.47 4.06 -17.92
CA GLY A 318 7.55 4.68 -16.96
C GLY A 318 7.84 4.33 -15.49
N THR A 319 8.58 3.24 -15.19
CA THR A 319 8.91 2.80 -13.82
C THR A 319 10.31 3.26 -13.41
N ILE A 320 11.34 2.74 -14.05
CA ILE A 320 12.75 3.07 -13.79
C ILE A 320 13.14 4.34 -14.54
N THR A 321 12.64 4.50 -15.75
CA THR A 321 12.80 5.69 -16.58
C THR A 321 11.50 6.50 -16.64
N PHE A 322 11.56 7.72 -17.15
CA PHE A 322 10.36 8.56 -17.32
C PHE A 322 9.39 8.03 -18.40
N GLY A 323 9.81 7.05 -19.21
CA GLY A 323 9.02 6.49 -20.31
C GLY A 323 8.94 7.39 -21.55
N ASN A 324 9.41 8.63 -21.45
CA ASN A 324 9.52 9.58 -22.54
C ASN A 324 10.98 9.68 -22.93
N ARG A 325 11.29 9.42 -24.20
CA ARG A 325 12.62 9.66 -24.74
C ARG A 325 12.91 11.14 -24.71
N GLN A 326 13.99 11.54 -24.07
CA GLN A 326 14.40 12.93 -23.97
C GLN A 326 15.68 13.18 -24.75
N ALA A 327 15.78 14.35 -25.36
CA ALA A 327 16.99 14.78 -26.04
C ALA A 327 18.13 14.90 -25.02
N ALA A 328 19.23 14.20 -25.29
CA ALA A 328 20.39 14.09 -24.41
C ALA A 328 21.63 14.79 -24.98
N ALA A 329 21.81 14.74 -26.29
CA ALA A 329 22.94 15.35 -26.97
C ALA A 329 22.63 15.78 -28.42
N PHE A 330 23.35 16.79 -28.86
CA PHE A 330 23.45 17.18 -30.26
C PHE A 330 24.79 16.67 -30.80
N LEU A 331 24.76 15.90 -31.90
CA LEU A 331 25.94 15.31 -32.55
C LEU A 331 26.04 15.92 -33.95
N PRO A 332 26.81 17.01 -34.12
CA PRO A 332 26.90 17.71 -35.40
C PRO A 332 27.68 16.90 -36.43
N ALA A 333 27.29 17.01 -37.71
CA ALA A 333 28.06 16.52 -38.83
C ALA A 333 29.39 17.28 -38.98
N ARG A 334 30.39 16.70 -39.65
CA ARG A 334 31.68 17.35 -39.86
C ARG A 334 31.52 18.73 -40.51
N GLY A 335 32.15 19.76 -39.88
CA GLY A 335 32.10 21.14 -40.35
C GLY A 335 30.78 21.87 -40.05
N ILE A 336 29.93 21.31 -39.20
CA ILE A 336 28.74 21.94 -38.63
C ILE A 336 29.00 22.29 -37.18
N ASP A 337 28.66 23.51 -36.78
CA ASP A 337 28.68 23.91 -35.37
C ASP A 337 27.49 23.30 -34.64
N GLU A 338 27.71 22.80 -33.42
CA GLU A 338 26.68 22.20 -32.57
C GLU A 338 25.52 23.16 -32.33
N ARG A 339 25.78 24.46 -32.14
CA ARG A 339 24.76 25.48 -31.97
C ARG A 339 23.87 25.62 -33.23
N ARG A 340 24.43 25.45 -34.42
CA ARG A 340 23.65 25.47 -35.67
C ARG A 340 22.72 24.26 -35.78
N LEU A 341 23.20 23.09 -35.38
CA LEU A 341 22.37 21.88 -35.29
C LEU A 341 21.25 22.07 -34.26
N ALA A 342 21.58 22.56 -33.05
CA ALA A 342 20.62 22.82 -32.00
C ALA A 342 19.54 23.84 -32.39
N ASP A 343 19.92 24.91 -33.11
CA ASP A 343 19.00 25.94 -33.64
C ASP A 343 18.01 25.36 -34.67
N ALA A 344 18.51 24.58 -35.62
CA ALA A 344 17.66 23.90 -36.59
C ALA A 344 16.75 22.85 -35.96
N ALA A 345 17.29 22.06 -35.03
CA ALA A 345 16.52 21.06 -34.30
C ALA A 345 15.40 21.69 -33.45
N GLN A 346 15.68 22.82 -32.77
CA GLN A 346 14.68 23.59 -32.04
C GLN A 346 13.58 24.09 -32.99
N LEU A 347 13.93 24.76 -34.11
CA LEU A 347 12.96 25.26 -35.06
C LEU A 347 12.03 24.16 -35.58
N ALA A 348 12.59 23.00 -35.95
CA ALA A 348 11.83 21.84 -36.42
C ALA A 348 10.97 21.19 -35.33
N SER A 349 11.19 21.57 -34.06
CA SER A 349 10.46 21.00 -32.90
C SER A 349 9.44 21.96 -32.29
N LEU A 350 9.36 23.22 -32.72
CA LEU A 350 8.47 24.23 -32.12
C LEU A 350 6.97 23.88 -32.24
N ALA A 351 6.57 23.23 -33.33
CA ALA A 351 5.20 22.77 -33.54
C ALA A 351 5.03 21.25 -33.28
N ASP A 352 6.06 20.62 -32.77
CA ASP A 352 6.03 19.19 -32.39
C ASP A 352 5.61 19.07 -30.95
N GLU A 353 4.33 18.77 -30.72
CA GLU A 353 3.74 18.64 -29.37
C GLU A 353 4.11 17.33 -28.66
N THR A 354 4.85 16.44 -29.32
CA THR A 354 5.33 15.20 -28.70
C THR A 354 6.29 15.50 -27.52
N PRO A 355 6.37 14.64 -26.52
CA PRO A 355 7.36 14.77 -25.45
C PRO A 355 8.80 14.87 -25.96
N GLU A 356 9.11 14.14 -27.04
CA GLU A 356 10.39 14.15 -27.74
C GLU A 356 10.68 15.52 -28.33
N GLY A 357 9.72 16.10 -29.06
CA GLY A 357 9.84 17.43 -29.64
C GLY A 357 10.09 18.51 -28.59
N ARG A 358 9.31 18.50 -27.51
CA ARG A 358 9.48 19.43 -26.38
C ARG A 358 10.85 19.28 -25.72
N SER A 359 11.37 18.05 -25.59
CA SER A 359 12.68 17.81 -25.00
C SER A 359 13.84 18.38 -25.80
N VAL A 360 13.75 18.38 -27.15
CA VAL A 360 14.73 19.02 -28.04
C VAL A 360 14.77 20.52 -27.81
N VAL A 361 13.60 21.16 -27.66
CA VAL A 361 13.51 22.61 -27.38
C VAL A 361 14.14 22.94 -26.03
N VAL A 362 13.89 22.10 -25.00
CA VAL A 362 14.48 22.26 -23.65
C VAL A 362 15.99 22.12 -23.70
N LEU A 363 16.51 21.07 -24.35
CA LEU A 363 17.95 20.83 -24.47
C LEU A 363 18.66 21.98 -25.20
N ALA A 364 18.08 22.48 -26.29
CA ALA A 364 18.63 23.63 -27.05
C ALA A 364 18.70 24.90 -26.17
N LYS A 365 17.68 25.12 -25.31
CA LYS A 365 17.66 26.23 -24.36
C LYS A 365 18.74 26.07 -23.29
N GLU A 366 18.88 24.88 -22.70
CA GLU A 366 19.80 24.63 -21.60
C GLU A 366 21.27 24.67 -22.05
N ARG A 367 21.61 24.04 -23.21
CA ARG A 367 22.99 23.95 -23.67
C ARG A 367 23.49 25.18 -24.42
N HIS A 368 22.60 25.79 -25.22
CA HIS A 368 23.01 26.87 -26.14
C HIS A 368 22.30 28.20 -25.88
N ASN A 369 21.48 28.28 -24.80
CA ASN A 369 20.68 29.46 -24.42
C ASN A 369 19.80 29.97 -25.59
N ILE A 370 19.32 29.04 -26.45
CA ILE A 370 18.42 29.35 -27.55
C ILE A 370 17.03 29.52 -26.94
N ARG A 371 16.54 30.78 -26.91
CA ARG A 371 15.24 31.10 -26.30
C ARG A 371 14.10 30.68 -27.22
N GLN A 372 12.91 30.48 -26.64
CA GLN A 372 11.69 30.24 -27.39
C GLN A 372 11.40 31.45 -28.30
N ARG A 373 11.08 31.18 -29.56
CA ARG A 373 10.75 32.20 -30.59
C ARG A 373 9.23 32.36 -30.63
N ASP A 374 8.78 33.56 -30.93
CA ASP A 374 7.36 33.81 -31.20
C ASP A 374 7.01 33.25 -32.60
N LEU A 375 6.20 32.19 -32.59
CA LEU A 375 5.77 31.50 -33.82
C LEU A 375 5.03 32.41 -34.79
N ALA A 376 4.22 33.35 -34.24
CA ALA A 376 3.44 34.29 -35.06
C ALA A 376 4.32 35.31 -35.82
N SER A 377 5.51 35.63 -35.30
CA SER A 377 6.43 36.60 -35.89
C SER A 377 7.35 36.01 -36.97
N LEU A 378 7.42 34.67 -37.10
CA LEU A 378 8.39 34.00 -37.97
C LEU A 378 7.93 33.87 -39.42
N GLY A 379 6.64 34.05 -39.76
CA GLY A 379 6.12 33.79 -41.11
C GLY A 379 6.38 32.37 -41.62
N ALA A 380 6.53 31.43 -40.68
CA ALA A 380 6.96 30.06 -40.94
C ALA A 380 5.77 29.13 -41.16
N THR A 381 5.93 28.18 -42.07
CA THR A 381 4.97 27.06 -42.25
C THR A 381 5.50 25.84 -41.53
N PHE A 382 4.77 25.40 -40.51
CA PHE A 382 5.16 24.23 -39.71
C PHE A 382 4.62 22.94 -40.29
N VAL A 383 5.46 21.91 -40.26
CA VAL A 383 5.11 20.52 -40.62
C VAL A 383 5.03 19.70 -39.33
N PRO A 384 3.81 19.39 -38.86
CA PRO A 384 3.64 18.59 -37.64
C PRO A 384 4.16 17.18 -37.86
N PHE A 385 4.51 16.50 -36.74
CA PHE A 385 4.92 15.10 -36.79
C PHE A 385 3.77 14.22 -37.30
N SER A 386 4.09 13.31 -38.22
CA SER A 386 3.16 12.29 -38.70
C SER A 386 3.81 10.91 -38.65
N ALA A 387 3.08 9.93 -38.19
CA ALA A 387 3.54 8.53 -38.17
C ALA A 387 3.80 7.97 -39.57
N GLN A 388 3.16 8.50 -40.60
CA GLN A 388 3.36 8.12 -42.01
C GLN A 388 4.69 8.64 -42.56
N THR A 389 5.00 9.92 -42.33
CA THR A 389 6.24 10.55 -42.78
C THR A 389 7.40 10.34 -41.83
N ARG A 390 7.12 10.06 -40.56
CA ARG A 390 8.08 9.93 -39.42
C ARG A 390 9.02 11.13 -39.31
N MET A 391 8.53 12.32 -39.71
CA MET A 391 9.27 13.58 -39.70
C MET A 391 8.37 14.71 -39.18
N SER A 392 8.99 15.72 -38.57
CA SER A 392 8.44 17.05 -38.30
C SER A 392 9.38 18.11 -38.84
N GLY A 393 8.92 19.35 -38.99
CA GLY A 393 9.80 20.38 -39.49
C GLY A 393 9.16 21.75 -39.65
N VAL A 394 9.88 22.64 -40.35
CA VAL A 394 9.46 24.01 -40.63
C VAL A 394 10.01 24.47 -41.98
N ASP A 395 9.21 25.21 -42.72
CA ASP A 395 9.61 25.94 -43.90
C ASP A 395 9.62 27.44 -43.56
N LEU A 396 10.78 28.06 -43.66
CA LEU A 396 11.05 29.45 -43.24
C LEU A 396 12.06 30.10 -44.17
N ASP A 397 11.73 31.25 -44.73
CA ASP A 397 12.64 32.07 -45.58
C ASP A 397 13.35 31.28 -46.69
N GLY A 398 12.61 30.40 -47.37
CA GLY A 398 13.16 29.55 -48.45
C GLY A 398 14.01 28.37 -47.95
N ARG A 399 14.12 28.16 -46.65
CA ARG A 399 14.76 26.99 -46.03
C ARG A 399 13.70 25.97 -45.65
N SER A 400 14.00 24.71 -45.84
CA SER A 400 13.15 23.59 -45.42
C SER A 400 13.92 22.73 -44.42
N ILE A 401 13.59 22.88 -43.13
CA ILE A 401 14.22 22.11 -42.05
C ILE A 401 13.34 20.93 -41.71
N ARG A 402 13.92 19.72 -41.65
CA ARG A 402 13.25 18.48 -41.28
C ARG A 402 14.03 17.75 -40.20
N LYS A 403 13.29 17.18 -39.26
CA LYS A 403 13.81 16.33 -38.17
C LYS A 403 12.97 15.06 -38.12
N GLY A 404 13.62 13.90 -38.02
CA GLY A 404 12.89 12.63 -37.96
C GLY A 404 13.76 11.38 -37.92
N ALA A 405 13.14 10.24 -38.21
CA ALA A 405 13.82 8.96 -38.30
C ALA A 405 14.91 9.00 -39.40
N ALA A 406 16.05 8.36 -39.15
CA ALA A 406 17.22 8.46 -40.01
C ALA A 406 16.93 8.07 -41.48
N ASP A 407 16.22 6.97 -41.70
CA ASP A 407 15.82 6.49 -43.02
C ASP A 407 14.82 7.44 -43.71
N ALA A 408 13.89 8.01 -42.96
CA ALA A 408 12.90 8.95 -43.51
C ALA A 408 13.56 10.28 -43.95
N VAL A 409 14.43 10.85 -43.10
CA VAL A 409 15.17 12.08 -43.47
C VAL A 409 16.17 11.82 -44.58
N ALA A 410 16.83 10.65 -44.60
CA ALA A 410 17.72 10.27 -45.70
C ALA A 410 16.99 10.22 -47.05
N ALA A 411 15.81 9.59 -47.12
CA ALA A 411 14.97 9.55 -48.30
C ALA A 411 14.51 10.95 -48.72
N TRP A 412 14.13 11.81 -47.78
CA TRP A 412 13.72 13.18 -48.06
C TRP A 412 14.88 14.02 -48.62
N VAL A 413 16.09 13.94 -48.01
CA VAL A 413 17.31 14.63 -48.48
C VAL A 413 17.70 14.17 -49.90
N ALA A 414 17.64 12.85 -50.16
CA ALA A 414 17.91 12.29 -51.48
C ALA A 414 16.90 12.81 -52.54
N GLY A 415 15.62 12.93 -52.18
CA GLY A 415 14.58 13.53 -53.03
C GLY A 415 14.83 15.01 -53.36
N GLN A 416 15.61 15.72 -52.53
CA GLN A 416 16.06 17.08 -52.77
C GLN A 416 17.39 17.16 -53.55
N GLY A 417 18.00 16.02 -53.93
CA GLY A 417 19.28 15.95 -54.62
C GLY A 417 20.51 16.00 -53.68
N GLY A 418 20.30 15.85 -52.37
CA GLY A 418 21.37 15.77 -51.37
C GLY A 418 21.79 14.32 -51.04
N ARG A 419 22.79 14.17 -50.20
CA ARG A 419 23.27 12.88 -49.68
C ARG A 419 23.55 12.99 -48.18
N VAL A 420 23.30 11.91 -47.42
CA VAL A 420 23.70 11.80 -46.02
C VAL A 420 25.22 11.58 -45.98
N PRO A 421 25.98 12.35 -45.20
CA PRO A 421 27.42 12.14 -45.02
C PRO A 421 27.71 10.87 -44.18
N ASP A 422 28.83 10.21 -44.49
CA ASP A 422 29.23 8.93 -43.84
C ASP A 422 29.40 9.10 -42.30
N ASP A 423 29.91 10.23 -41.84
CA ASP A 423 30.06 10.54 -40.42
C ASP A 423 28.71 10.66 -39.68
N VAL A 424 27.64 11.04 -40.36
CA VAL A 424 26.29 11.07 -39.81
C VAL A 424 25.71 9.65 -39.72
N GLU A 425 25.97 8.80 -40.73
CA GLU A 425 25.57 7.38 -40.69
C GLU A 425 26.27 6.65 -39.53
N GLU A 426 27.59 6.90 -39.37
CA GLU A 426 28.34 6.36 -38.21
C GLU A 426 27.77 6.84 -36.87
N ALA A 427 27.37 8.10 -36.76
CA ALA A 427 26.75 8.66 -35.56
C ALA A 427 25.38 8.04 -35.28
N VAL A 428 24.55 7.85 -36.34
CA VAL A 428 23.25 7.14 -36.22
C VAL A 428 23.44 5.73 -35.69
N GLU A 429 24.37 4.96 -36.26
CA GLU A 429 24.66 3.61 -35.78
C GLU A 429 25.22 3.58 -34.35
N ALA A 430 26.11 4.53 -34.02
CA ALA A 430 26.68 4.60 -32.67
C ALA A 430 25.63 4.95 -31.62
N VAL A 431 24.67 5.84 -31.94
CA VAL A 431 23.53 6.16 -31.09
C VAL A 431 22.63 4.93 -30.94
N ALA A 432 22.27 4.25 -32.03
CA ALA A 432 21.43 3.07 -32.03
C ALA A 432 22.05 1.91 -31.23
N ARG A 433 23.38 1.69 -31.41
CA ARG A 433 24.13 0.66 -30.65
C ARG A 433 24.11 0.90 -29.12
N ARG A 434 24.00 2.17 -28.69
CA ARG A 434 23.85 2.52 -27.25
C ARG A 434 22.40 2.43 -26.77
N GLY A 435 21.46 2.02 -27.64
CA GLY A 435 20.04 1.90 -27.35
C GLY A 435 19.29 3.22 -27.24
N ALA A 436 19.91 4.28 -27.66
CA ALA A 436 19.28 5.58 -27.85
C ALA A 436 18.62 5.68 -29.25
N THR A 437 17.67 6.59 -29.40
CA THR A 437 17.02 6.83 -30.69
C THR A 437 17.69 8.00 -31.38
N PRO A 438 18.28 7.82 -32.58
CA PRO A 438 18.82 8.89 -33.37
C PRO A 438 17.71 9.61 -34.14
N LEU A 439 17.60 10.94 -33.99
CA LEU A 439 16.82 11.78 -34.86
C LEU A 439 17.78 12.58 -35.75
N VAL A 440 17.69 12.40 -37.06
CA VAL A 440 18.49 13.17 -38.03
C VAL A 440 17.83 14.52 -38.29
N VAL A 441 18.64 15.57 -38.39
CA VAL A 441 18.21 16.95 -38.71
C VAL A 441 18.87 17.39 -40.01
N ALA A 442 18.06 17.87 -40.95
CA ALA A 442 18.51 18.37 -42.24
C ALA A 442 17.89 19.73 -42.58
N ASP A 443 18.61 20.54 -43.35
CA ASP A 443 18.21 21.83 -43.91
C ASP A 443 18.35 21.76 -45.43
N GLY A 444 17.25 21.54 -46.14
CA GLY A 444 17.24 21.24 -47.58
C GLY A 444 18.08 20.01 -47.91
N THR A 445 19.09 20.19 -48.77
CA THR A 445 20.00 19.12 -49.21
C THR A 445 21.11 18.79 -48.20
N ARG A 446 21.27 19.59 -47.15
CA ARG A 446 22.38 19.46 -46.18
C ARG A 446 21.94 18.84 -44.88
N VAL A 447 22.50 17.68 -44.52
CA VAL A 447 22.32 17.09 -43.22
C VAL A 447 23.20 17.82 -42.20
N LEU A 448 22.59 18.24 -41.07
CA LEU A 448 23.27 19.02 -40.03
C LEU A 448 23.84 18.14 -38.91
N GLY A 449 23.25 16.98 -38.69
CA GLY A 449 23.69 16.05 -37.63
C GLY A 449 22.55 15.24 -37.02
N VAL A 450 22.80 14.69 -35.85
CA VAL A 450 21.91 13.78 -35.12
C VAL A 450 21.58 14.34 -33.73
N VAL A 451 20.32 14.24 -33.33
CA VAL A 451 19.89 14.44 -31.95
C VAL A 451 19.74 13.07 -31.31
N GLU A 452 20.46 12.83 -30.23
CA GLU A 452 20.36 11.60 -29.43
C GLU A 452 19.20 11.72 -28.47
N LEU A 453 18.20 10.84 -28.58
CA LEU A 453 17.11 10.71 -27.60
C LEU A 453 17.37 9.50 -26.70
N LYS A 454 17.36 9.71 -25.39
CA LYS A 454 17.54 8.67 -24.37
C LYS A 454 16.35 8.58 -23.43
N ASP A 455 16.08 7.38 -22.93
CA ASP A 455 15.29 7.19 -21.73
C ASP A 455 16.13 7.63 -20.52
N ILE A 456 15.60 8.58 -19.75
CA ILE A 456 16.29 9.10 -18.56
C ILE A 456 15.81 8.34 -17.33
N VAL A 457 16.78 7.83 -16.57
CA VAL A 457 16.54 7.18 -15.27
C VAL A 457 16.01 8.21 -14.28
N LYS A 458 14.95 7.86 -13.56
CA LYS A 458 14.32 8.75 -12.55
C LYS A 458 15.30 9.04 -11.41
N GLY A 459 15.39 10.32 -11.01
CA GLY A 459 16.23 10.71 -9.87
C GLY A 459 15.80 10.04 -8.56
N GLY A 460 16.77 9.62 -7.75
CA GLY A 460 16.52 8.98 -6.45
C GLY A 460 16.13 7.49 -6.53
N ILE A 461 16.03 6.90 -7.72
CA ILE A 461 15.66 5.47 -7.86
C ILE A 461 16.78 4.55 -7.36
N LYS A 462 18.03 4.93 -7.56
CA LYS A 462 19.21 4.18 -7.13
C LYS A 462 19.29 4.04 -5.61
N GLU A 463 19.00 5.10 -4.90
CA GLU A 463 18.93 5.12 -3.44
C GLU A 463 17.82 4.22 -2.93
N ARG A 464 16.66 4.25 -3.57
CA ARG A 464 15.52 3.38 -3.23
C ARG A 464 15.85 1.91 -3.46
N PHE A 465 16.55 1.56 -4.54
CA PHE A 465 16.99 0.18 -4.78
C PHE A 465 18.06 -0.26 -3.76
N ALA A 466 18.93 0.63 -3.33
CA ALA A 466 19.88 0.35 -2.24
C ALA A 466 19.14 0.07 -0.90
N GLU A 467 18.08 0.83 -0.59
CA GLU A 467 17.24 0.57 0.58
C GLU A 467 16.54 -0.79 0.51
N LEU A 468 15.97 -1.16 -0.66
CA LEU A 468 15.34 -2.47 -0.87
C LEU A 468 16.34 -3.60 -0.70
N ARG A 469 17.55 -3.46 -1.26
CA ARG A 469 18.64 -4.44 -1.12
C ARG A 469 19.05 -4.60 0.35
N ALA A 470 19.11 -3.50 1.11
CA ALA A 470 19.38 -3.55 2.55
C ALA A 470 18.28 -4.30 3.32
N MET A 471 17.06 -4.31 2.81
CA MET A 471 15.93 -5.09 3.34
C MET A 471 15.90 -6.54 2.85
N GLY A 472 16.87 -6.99 2.05
CA GLY A 472 16.97 -8.33 1.49
C GLY A 472 16.12 -8.57 0.24
N ILE A 473 15.61 -7.52 -0.41
CA ILE A 473 14.78 -7.61 -1.62
C ILE A 473 15.68 -7.42 -2.84
N ARG A 474 15.54 -8.31 -3.83
CA ARG A 474 16.20 -8.20 -5.13
C ARG A 474 15.31 -7.47 -6.12
N THR A 475 15.92 -6.62 -6.93
CA THR A 475 15.25 -5.87 -7.99
C THR A 475 15.66 -6.42 -9.36
N VAL A 476 14.69 -6.70 -10.21
CA VAL A 476 14.90 -7.19 -11.58
C VAL A 476 14.20 -6.24 -12.54
N MET A 477 14.96 -5.60 -13.41
CA MET A 477 14.41 -4.77 -14.48
C MET A 477 13.97 -5.66 -15.64
N ILE A 478 12.78 -5.42 -16.17
CA ILE A 478 12.25 -6.08 -17.35
C ILE A 478 12.15 -5.05 -18.48
N THR A 479 12.63 -5.38 -19.67
CA THR A 479 12.56 -4.50 -20.83
C THR A 479 12.53 -5.29 -22.14
N GLY A 480 11.86 -4.73 -23.16
CA GLY A 480 11.94 -5.21 -24.53
C GLY A 480 13.21 -4.77 -25.28
N ASP A 481 14.06 -3.95 -24.66
CA ASP A 481 15.30 -3.50 -25.27
C ASP A 481 16.31 -4.64 -25.47
N ASN A 482 17.30 -4.39 -26.33
CA ASN A 482 18.42 -5.30 -26.49
C ASN A 482 19.30 -5.39 -25.21
N PRO A 483 20.10 -6.46 -25.05
CA PRO A 483 20.88 -6.70 -23.83
C PRO A 483 21.88 -5.59 -23.48
N LEU A 484 22.46 -4.89 -24.47
CA LEU A 484 23.44 -3.83 -24.23
C LEU A 484 22.78 -2.57 -23.62
N THR A 485 21.65 -2.18 -24.17
CA THR A 485 20.85 -1.07 -23.61
C THR A 485 20.32 -1.39 -22.22
N ALA A 486 19.78 -2.59 -22.05
CA ALA A 486 19.28 -3.05 -20.77
C ALA A 486 20.39 -3.04 -19.70
N ALA A 487 21.58 -3.52 -20.03
CA ALA A 487 22.73 -3.53 -19.12
C ALA A 487 23.15 -2.09 -18.71
N ALA A 488 23.18 -1.15 -19.67
CA ALA A 488 23.54 0.24 -19.38
C ALA A 488 22.57 0.91 -18.43
N ILE A 489 21.26 0.77 -18.67
CA ILE A 489 20.20 1.33 -17.82
C ILE A 489 20.17 0.65 -16.45
N ALA A 490 20.34 -0.68 -16.40
CA ALA A 490 20.40 -1.45 -15.17
C ALA A 490 21.56 -0.99 -14.25
N ALA A 491 22.73 -0.74 -14.84
CA ALA A 491 23.89 -0.22 -14.10
C ALA A 491 23.67 1.21 -13.60
N GLU A 492 23.08 2.09 -14.42
CA GLU A 492 22.77 3.47 -14.06
C GLU A 492 21.73 3.51 -12.92
N ALA A 493 20.66 2.75 -13.05
CA ALA A 493 19.59 2.67 -12.05
C ALA A 493 20.01 1.90 -10.79
N GLY A 494 21.01 1.03 -10.87
CA GLY A 494 21.50 0.22 -9.75
C GLY A 494 20.59 -0.94 -9.40
N VAL A 495 19.89 -1.54 -10.38
CA VAL A 495 19.13 -2.79 -10.19
C VAL A 495 20.06 -3.99 -10.08
N ASP A 496 19.59 -5.08 -9.46
CA ASP A 496 20.41 -6.25 -9.21
C ASP A 496 20.54 -7.17 -10.44
N GLU A 497 19.46 -7.28 -11.21
CA GLU A 497 19.38 -8.15 -12.38
C GLU A 497 18.51 -7.47 -13.45
N PHE A 498 18.58 -7.92 -14.69
CA PHE A 498 17.68 -7.49 -15.77
C PHE A 498 17.30 -8.64 -16.71
N LEU A 499 16.13 -8.53 -17.32
CA LEU A 499 15.63 -9.37 -18.41
C LEU A 499 15.43 -8.49 -19.63
N ALA A 500 16.30 -8.68 -20.64
CA ALA A 500 16.22 -7.99 -21.92
C ALA A 500 15.35 -8.79 -22.91
N GLU A 501 14.88 -8.13 -24.01
CA GLU A 501 14.05 -8.76 -25.04
C GLU A 501 12.85 -9.55 -24.47
N ALA A 502 12.27 -9.00 -23.40
CA ALA A 502 11.26 -9.69 -22.60
C ALA A 502 9.94 -9.83 -23.35
N THR A 503 9.54 -11.07 -23.61
CA THR A 503 8.18 -11.42 -24.06
C THR A 503 7.26 -11.69 -22.87
N PRO A 504 5.93 -11.69 -23.04
CA PRO A 504 4.99 -12.08 -21.98
C PRO A 504 5.29 -13.46 -21.39
N GLU A 505 5.69 -14.43 -22.24
CA GLU A 505 6.05 -15.78 -21.83
C GLU A 505 7.35 -15.79 -21.02
N ALA A 506 8.34 -14.97 -21.39
CA ALA A 506 9.59 -14.84 -20.66
C ALA A 506 9.36 -14.22 -19.26
N LYS A 507 8.49 -13.21 -19.15
CA LYS A 507 8.05 -12.64 -17.88
C LYS A 507 7.42 -13.70 -16.97
N LEU A 508 6.46 -14.47 -17.51
CA LEU A 508 5.77 -15.53 -16.78
C LEU A 508 6.72 -16.65 -16.33
N LYS A 509 7.64 -17.06 -17.20
CA LYS A 509 8.66 -18.08 -16.89
C LYS A 509 9.56 -17.62 -15.74
N LEU A 510 10.06 -16.38 -15.80
CA LEU A 510 10.88 -15.80 -14.73
C LEU A 510 10.17 -15.82 -13.37
N ILE A 511 8.88 -15.43 -13.32
CA ILE A 511 8.09 -15.46 -12.08
C ILE A 511 8.03 -16.88 -11.53
N ARG A 512 7.67 -17.87 -12.36
CA ARG A 512 7.56 -19.27 -11.95
C ARG A 512 8.89 -19.85 -11.46
N GLU A 513 10.01 -19.52 -12.11
CA GLU A 513 11.34 -19.94 -11.69
C GLU A 513 11.70 -19.39 -10.29
N ARG A 514 11.38 -18.12 -10.02
CA ARG A 514 11.62 -17.54 -8.70
C ARG A 514 10.71 -18.14 -7.63
N GLN A 515 9.44 -18.37 -7.95
CA GLN A 515 8.48 -19.02 -7.05
C GLN A 515 8.83 -20.48 -6.76
N ALA A 516 9.33 -21.23 -7.76
CA ALA A 516 9.82 -22.60 -7.56
C ALA A 516 11.00 -22.66 -6.57
N GLY A 517 11.79 -21.59 -6.47
CA GLY A 517 12.81 -21.40 -5.45
C GLY A 517 12.29 -20.98 -4.07
N GLY A 518 10.98 -20.97 -3.85
CA GLY A 518 10.34 -20.58 -2.59
C GLY A 518 10.31 -19.08 -2.34
N ARG A 519 10.53 -18.24 -3.36
CA ARG A 519 10.57 -16.76 -3.25
C ARG A 519 9.23 -16.15 -3.63
N LEU A 520 8.82 -15.13 -2.90
CA LEU A 520 7.65 -14.34 -3.23
C LEU A 520 8.03 -13.21 -4.21
N VAL A 521 7.25 -13.12 -5.28
CA VAL A 521 7.50 -12.22 -6.40
C VAL A 521 6.44 -11.13 -6.45
N ALA A 522 6.87 -9.88 -6.51
CA ALA A 522 6.01 -8.73 -6.79
C ALA A 522 6.27 -8.18 -8.19
N MET A 523 5.20 -7.75 -8.87
CA MET A 523 5.26 -7.16 -10.21
C MET A 523 4.29 -5.99 -10.33
N THR A 524 4.67 -4.97 -11.14
CA THR A 524 3.77 -3.94 -11.65
C THR A 524 3.53 -4.15 -13.14
N GLY A 525 2.35 -3.77 -13.61
CA GLY A 525 2.04 -3.78 -15.04
C GLY A 525 0.77 -2.97 -15.34
N ASP A 526 0.63 -2.50 -16.57
CA ASP A 526 -0.49 -1.69 -17.04
C ASP A 526 -1.12 -2.23 -18.34
N GLY A 527 -0.38 -3.02 -19.13
CA GLY A 527 -0.82 -3.56 -20.41
C GLY A 527 -1.54 -4.90 -20.33
N THR A 528 -2.30 -5.22 -21.37
CA THR A 528 -2.91 -6.54 -21.57
C THR A 528 -1.85 -7.66 -21.62
N ASN A 529 -0.67 -7.33 -22.14
CA ASN A 529 0.48 -8.26 -22.23
C ASN A 529 1.05 -8.63 -20.85
N ASP A 530 0.81 -7.82 -19.83
CA ASP A 530 1.25 -8.07 -18.46
C ASP A 530 0.24 -8.91 -17.66
N ALA A 531 -1.02 -8.99 -18.08
CA ALA A 531 -2.07 -9.67 -17.34
C ALA A 531 -1.73 -11.13 -16.95
N PRO A 532 -1.14 -11.98 -17.81
CA PRO A 532 -0.73 -13.33 -17.41
C PRO A 532 0.35 -13.35 -16.32
N ALA A 533 1.30 -12.42 -16.39
CA ALA A 533 2.38 -12.29 -15.41
C ALA A 533 1.86 -11.72 -14.08
N LEU A 534 0.97 -10.71 -14.12
CA LEU A 534 0.27 -10.18 -12.96
C LEU A 534 -0.57 -11.24 -12.25
N ALA A 535 -1.32 -12.07 -12.99
CA ALA A 535 -2.11 -13.15 -12.41
C ALA A 535 -1.25 -14.22 -11.70
N GLN A 536 0.00 -14.41 -12.13
CA GLN A 536 0.94 -15.38 -11.56
C GLN A 536 1.69 -14.81 -10.34
N ALA A 537 1.97 -13.51 -10.30
CA ALA A 537 2.75 -12.89 -9.22
C ALA A 537 2.02 -12.94 -7.87
N ASP A 538 2.78 -13.10 -6.77
CA ASP A 538 2.23 -13.12 -5.41
C ASP A 538 1.67 -11.75 -5.01
N VAL A 539 2.35 -10.69 -5.45
CA VAL A 539 1.90 -9.30 -5.33
C VAL A 539 1.88 -8.68 -6.74
N ALA A 540 0.69 -8.43 -7.22
CA ALA A 540 0.45 -7.92 -8.56
C ALA A 540 -0.23 -6.54 -8.47
N VAL A 541 0.49 -5.49 -8.88
CA VAL A 541 0.00 -4.11 -8.82
C VAL A 541 -0.35 -3.64 -10.22
N ALA A 542 -1.64 -3.52 -10.50
CA ALA A 542 -2.11 -2.93 -11.75
C ALA A 542 -2.19 -1.40 -11.62
N MET A 543 -1.85 -0.69 -12.69
CA MET A 543 -2.00 0.75 -12.76
C MET A 543 -3.46 1.13 -13.01
N ASN A 544 -3.93 2.25 -12.45
CA ASN A 544 -5.28 2.75 -12.74
C ASN A 544 -5.46 3.14 -14.20
N THR A 545 -4.40 3.63 -14.84
CA THR A 545 -4.38 3.92 -16.29
C THR A 545 -4.34 2.67 -17.16
N GLY A 546 -4.02 1.51 -16.57
CA GLY A 546 -3.87 0.26 -17.29
C GLY A 546 -5.18 -0.34 -17.80
N THR A 547 -5.04 -1.36 -18.65
CA THR A 547 -6.18 -2.06 -19.26
C THR A 547 -7.05 -2.76 -18.22
N GLN A 548 -8.30 -3.03 -18.58
CA GLN A 548 -9.23 -3.76 -17.70
C GLN A 548 -8.68 -5.16 -17.36
N ALA A 549 -8.05 -5.84 -18.32
CA ALA A 549 -7.42 -7.15 -18.12
C ALA A 549 -6.30 -7.10 -17.06
N ALA A 550 -5.46 -6.07 -17.08
CA ALA A 550 -4.42 -5.87 -16.07
C ALA A 550 -5.02 -5.61 -14.68
N LYS A 551 -6.07 -4.77 -14.59
CA LYS A 551 -6.77 -4.48 -13.32
C LYS A 551 -7.46 -5.71 -12.71
N GLU A 552 -7.98 -6.60 -13.54
CA GLU A 552 -8.61 -7.86 -13.08
C GLU A 552 -7.59 -8.91 -12.67
N ALA A 553 -6.43 -8.96 -13.33
CA ALA A 553 -5.34 -9.86 -13.00
C ALA A 553 -4.59 -9.44 -11.72
N GLY A 554 -4.55 -8.14 -11.42
CA GLY A 554 -3.88 -7.60 -10.25
C GLY A 554 -4.61 -7.89 -8.93
N ASN A 555 -3.86 -8.11 -7.85
CA ASN A 555 -4.41 -8.18 -6.50
C ASN A 555 -4.28 -6.86 -5.73
N MET A 556 -3.70 -5.84 -6.35
CA MET A 556 -3.68 -4.45 -5.92
C MET A 556 -3.85 -3.53 -7.14
N VAL A 557 -4.38 -2.33 -6.90
CA VAL A 557 -4.48 -1.28 -7.91
C VAL A 557 -3.85 -0.01 -7.35
N ASP A 558 -2.88 0.53 -8.07
CA ASP A 558 -2.31 1.85 -7.79
C ASP A 558 -3.12 2.93 -8.50
N LEU A 559 -3.74 3.81 -7.72
CA LEU A 559 -4.60 4.87 -8.22
C LEU A 559 -3.82 6.02 -8.86
N ASP A 560 -2.59 6.26 -8.41
CA ASP A 560 -1.71 7.30 -8.95
C ASP A 560 -1.05 6.87 -10.27
N SER A 561 -1.16 5.59 -10.62
CA SER A 561 -0.45 5.00 -11.78
C SER A 561 1.05 5.28 -11.77
N ASP A 562 1.64 5.28 -10.57
CA ASP A 562 3.08 5.43 -10.37
C ASP A 562 3.73 4.07 -10.08
N PRO A 563 4.38 3.43 -11.05
CA PRO A 563 4.98 2.11 -10.86
C PRO A 563 6.01 2.04 -9.72
N THR A 564 6.55 3.17 -9.29
CA THR A 564 7.45 3.23 -8.12
C THR A 564 6.73 3.01 -6.80
N LYS A 565 5.40 3.09 -6.77
CA LYS A 565 4.55 2.76 -5.62
C LYS A 565 4.75 1.35 -5.10
N LEU A 566 5.16 0.41 -5.96
CA LEU A 566 5.47 -0.95 -5.53
C LEU A 566 6.48 -0.96 -4.37
N ILE A 567 7.46 -0.06 -4.39
CA ILE A 567 8.45 0.10 -3.32
C ILE A 567 7.77 0.53 -2.00
N GLU A 568 6.82 1.44 -2.08
CA GLU A 568 6.05 1.90 -0.93
C GLU A 568 5.11 0.81 -0.40
N ILE A 569 4.43 0.09 -1.30
CA ILE A 569 3.57 -1.06 -0.97
C ILE A 569 4.33 -2.11 -0.17
N VAL A 570 5.50 -2.52 -0.66
CA VAL A 570 6.37 -3.49 0.03
C VAL A 570 6.83 -2.96 1.39
N SER A 571 7.18 -1.68 1.45
CA SER A 571 7.58 -1.03 2.70
C SER A 571 6.45 -1.00 3.73
N ILE A 572 5.19 -0.76 3.32
CA ILE A 572 4.00 -0.80 4.17
C ILE A 572 3.72 -2.23 4.64
N GLY A 573 3.80 -3.21 3.74
CA GLY A 573 3.66 -4.63 4.07
C GLY A 573 4.69 -5.08 5.11
N LYS A 574 5.97 -4.76 4.90
CA LYS A 574 7.05 -5.04 5.89
C LYS A 574 6.77 -4.36 7.23
N GLN A 575 6.32 -3.12 7.23
CA GLN A 575 5.95 -2.43 8.47
C GLN A 575 4.81 -3.14 9.21
N LEU A 576 3.84 -3.69 8.50
CA LEU A 576 2.74 -4.47 9.07
C LEU A 576 3.27 -5.72 9.78
N LEU A 577 4.11 -6.50 9.11
CA LEU A 577 4.72 -7.71 9.66
C LEU A 577 5.60 -7.42 10.88
N VAL A 578 6.45 -6.40 10.79
CA VAL A 578 7.32 -5.96 11.90
C VAL A 578 6.49 -5.49 13.10
N THR A 579 5.40 -4.76 12.87
CA THR A 579 4.49 -4.29 13.93
C THR A 579 3.83 -5.46 14.63
N ARG A 580 3.34 -6.44 13.87
CA ARG A 580 2.74 -7.66 14.41
C ARG A 580 3.76 -8.44 15.25
N GLY A 581 4.95 -8.68 14.71
CA GLY A 581 6.02 -9.37 15.41
C GLY A 581 6.46 -8.66 16.69
N ALA A 582 6.62 -7.34 16.65
CA ALA A 582 6.99 -6.52 17.81
C ALA A 582 5.94 -6.59 18.93
N LEU A 583 4.65 -6.45 18.59
CA LEU A 583 3.56 -6.51 19.56
C LEU A 583 3.34 -7.92 20.10
N THR A 584 3.54 -8.97 19.30
CA THR A 584 3.51 -10.35 19.76
C THR A 584 4.65 -10.62 20.75
N THR A 585 5.87 -10.20 20.42
CA THR A 585 7.03 -10.33 21.31
C THR A 585 6.80 -9.59 22.64
N PHE A 586 6.29 -8.36 22.56
CA PHE A 586 5.94 -7.58 23.75
C PHE A 586 4.88 -8.27 24.60
N SER A 587 3.79 -8.77 23.98
CA SER A 587 2.69 -9.44 24.69
C SER A 587 3.18 -10.67 25.44
N VAL A 588 3.92 -11.57 24.79
CA VAL A 588 4.46 -12.77 25.43
C VAL A 588 5.37 -12.43 26.59
N SER A 589 6.29 -11.48 26.42
CA SER A 589 7.20 -11.05 27.49
C SER A 589 6.45 -10.39 28.66
N ASN A 590 5.44 -9.58 28.35
CA ASN A 590 4.58 -8.92 29.31
C ASN A 590 3.77 -9.93 30.15
N ASP A 591 3.27 -11.00 29.53
CA ASP A 591 2.49 -12.01 30.21
C ASP A 591 3.37 -12.84 31.18
N VAL A 592 4.60 -13.18 30.78
CA VAL A 592 5.57 -13.85 31.66
C VAL A 592 5.88 -13.03 32.90
N ALA A 593 6.05 -11.71 32.78
CA ALA A 593 6.37 -10.84 33.92
C ALA A 593 5.24 -10.80 34.96
N LYS A 594 3.97 -10.95 34.58
CA LYS A 594 2.82 -10.98 35.47
C LYS A 594 2.82 -12.19 36.41
N TYR A 595 3.48 -13.29 36.03
CA TYR A 595 3.58 -14.47 36.87
C TYR A 595 4.32 -14.19 38.18
N PHE A 596 5.30 -13.28 38.16
CA PHE A 596 6.01 -12.85 39.37
C PHE A 596 5.14 -12.00 40.32
N ALA A 597 4.02 -11.48 39.88
CA ALA A 597 3.03 -10.84 40.77
C ALA A 597 2.01 -11.83 41.27
N ILE A 598 1.45 -12.68 40.40
CA ILE A 598 0.26 -13.47 40.72
C ILE A 598 0.59 -14.79 41.40
N ILE A 599 1.65 -15.51 41.00
CA ILE A 599 2.00 -16.81 41.59
C ILE A 599 2.29 -16.68 43.08
N PRO A 600 3.19 -15.78 43.56
CA PRO A 600 3.40 -15.63 45.00
C PRO A 600 2.13 -15.16 45.71
N ALA A 601 1.34 -14.26 45.13
CA ALA A 601 0.10 -13.78 45.72
C ALA A 601 -0.93 -14.91 45.98
N VAL A 602 -1.01 -15.88 45.07
CA VAL A 602 -1.97 -16.97 45.11
C VAL A 602 -1.49 -18.12 46.04
N PHE A 603 -0.19 -18.43 46.06
CA PHE A 603 0.31 -19.68 46.60
C PHE A 603 1.24 -19.53 47.83
N ALA A 604 1.79 -18.34 48.12
CA ALA A 604 2.72 -18.16 49.26
C ALA A 604 2.05 -18.45 50.62
N GLY A 605 0.73 -18.39 50.73
CA GLY A 605 0.01 -18.77 51.92
C GLY A 605 0.10 -20.27 52.27
N VAL A 606 0.24 -21.14 51.25
CA VAL A 606 0.43 -22.59 51.40
C VAL A 606 1.91 -22.95 51.37
N TRP A 607 2.65 -22.38 50.42
CA TRP A 607 4.08 -22.57 50.21
C TRP A 607 4.83 -21.25 50.40
N PRO A 608 5.29 -20.92 51.63
CA PRO A 608 5.97 -19.64 51.92
C PRO A 608 7.22 -19.39 51.07
N GLU A 609 7.87 -20.44 50.60
CA GLU A 609 9.07 -20.36 49.74
C GLU A 609 8.78 -19.63 48.44
N LEU A 610 7.55 -19.68 47.93
CA LEU A 610 7.12 -18.97 46.74
C LEU A 610 7.08 -17.44 46.92
N ALA A 611 7.14 -16.94 48.17
CA ALA A 611 7.29 -15.51 48.44
C ALA A 611 8.60 -14.95 47.85
N ALA A 612 9.63 -15.78 47.64
CA ALA A 612 10.86 -15.39 46.95
C ALA A 612 10.62 -14.92 45.49
N LEU A 613 9.52 -15.35 44.87
CA LEU A 613 9.11 -14.89 43.54
C LEU A 613 8.49 -13.49 43.55
N ASN A 614 8.14 -12.92 44.71
CA ASN A 614 7.65 -11.54 44.82
C ASN A 614 8.80 -10.52 44.67
N VAL A 615 9.48 -10.60 43.52
CA VAL A 615 10.63 -9.71 43.17
C VAL A 615 10.19 -8.25 43.14
N MET A 616 8.92 -7.98 42.85
CA MET A 616 8.37 -6.61 42.82
C MET A 616 8.13 -6.05 44.24
N GLY A 617 8.16 -6.86 45.27
CA GLY A 617 7.87 -6.45 46.67
C GLY A 617 6.46 -5.86 46.80
N LEU A 618 5.43 -6.56 46.27
CA LEU A 618 4.04 -6.11 46.30
C LEU A 618 3.50 -6.21 47.72
N ALA A 619 2.64 -5.26 48.08
CA ALA A 619 2.23 -5.04 49.49
C ALA A 619 1.41 -6.17 50.05
N THR A 620 0.36 -6.63 49.35
CA THR A 620 -0.52 -7.73 49.74
C THR A 620 -0.88 -8.64 48.57
N PRO A 621 -1.31 -9.88 48.79
CA PRO A 621 -1.83 -10.75 47.74
C PRO A 621 -2.97 -10.11 46.92
N ALA A 622 -3.88 -9.40 47.57
CA ALA A 622 -5.02 -8.75 46.94
C ALA A 622 -4.56 -7.59 46.03
N SER A 623 -3.65 -6.72 46.55
CA SER A 623 -3.11 -5.61 45.75
C SER A 623 -2.28 -6.12 44.56
N ALA A 624 -1.52 -7.21 44.74
CA ALA A 624 -0.73 -7.82 43.68
C ALA A 624 -1.59 -8.32 42.51
N ILE A 625 -2.66 -9.07 42.81
CA ILE A 625 -3.61 -9.55 41.79
C ILE A 625 -4.31 -8.40 41.12
N LEU A 626 -4.82 -7.43 41.89
CA LEU A 626 -5.54 -6.27 41.35
C LEU A 626 -4.64 -5.39 40.50
N SER A 627 -3.41 -5.11 40.93
CA SER A 627 -2.42 -4.34 40.15
C SER A 627 -2.08 -5.00 38.83
N ALA A 628 -1.94 -6.34 38.80
CA ALA A 628 -1.66 -7.07 37.57
C ALA A 628 -2.83 -6.99 36.56
N VAL A 629 -4.09 -7.10 37.06
CA VAL A 629 -5.28 -7.02 36.20
C VAL A 629 -5.51 -5.59 35.68
N ILE A 630 -5.35 -4.57 36.53
CA ILE A 630 -5.43 -3.16 36.14
C ILE A 630 -4.34 -2.85 35.08
N PHE A 631 -3.11 -3.28 35.33
CA PHE A 631 -2.02 -3.09 34.38
C PHE A 631 -2.34 -3.74 33.03
N ASN A 632 -2.93 -4.95 33.03
CA ASN A 632 -3.34 -5.65 31.81
C ASN A 632 -4.35 -4.84 30.98
N ALA A 633 -5.29 -4.16 31.62
CA ALA A 633 -6.24 -3.27 30.94
C ALA A 633 -5.55 -2.01 30.37
N LEU A 634 -4.69 -1.38 31.17
CA LEU A 634 -4.01 -0.13 30.80
C LEU A 634 -2.98 -0.32 29.67
N ILE A 635 -2.26 -1.43 29.64
CA ILE A 635 -1.25 -1.69 28.62
C ILE A 635 -1.88 -1.84 27.23
N ILE A 636 -3.09 -2.39 27.12
CA ILE A 636 -3.82 -2.46 25.86
C ILE A 636 -4.04 -1.05 25.33
N VAL A 637 -4.51 -0.12 26.17
CA VAL A 637 -4.74 1.29 25.78
C VAL A 637 -3.44 1.94 25.33
N ALA A 638 -2.34 1.73 26.06
CA ALA A 638 -1.04 2.29 25.73
C ALA A 638 -0.49 1.78 24.38
N LEU A 639 -0.84 0.55 23.98
CA LEU A 639 -0.39 -0.07 22.75
C LEU A 639 -1.29 0.23 21.54
N ILE A 640 -2.52 0.75 21.72
CA ILE A 640 -3.40 1.15 20.59
C ILE A 640 -2.69 2.09 19.60
N PRO A 641 -2.02 3.18 20.02
CA PRO A 641 -1.32 4.06 19.08
C PRO A 641 -0.23 3.33 18.30
N LEU A 642 0.48 2.40 18.92
CA LEU A 642 1.53 1.62 18.27
C LEU A 642 0.94 0.62 17.26
N ALA A 643 -0.17 -0.03 17.59
CA ALA A 643 -0.90 -0.92 16.69
C ALA A 643 -1.42 -0.19 15.44
N LEU A 644 -1.96 1.01 15.62
CA LEU A 644 -2.55 1.81 14.53
C LEU A 644 -1.51 2.54 13.66
N ARG A 645 -0.45 3.12 14.26
CA ARG A 645 0.63 3.80 13.52
C ARG A 645 1.67 2.85 12.95
N GLY A 646 1.82 1.69 13.56
CA GLY A 646 2.92 0.75 13.29
C GLY A 646 4.26 1.20 13.89
N VAL A 647 5.18 0.26 13.93
CA VAL A 647 6.56 0.48 14.36
C VAL A 647 7.30 1.30 13.30
N ARG A 648 8.18 2.22 13.72
CA ARG A 648 8.99 3.03 12.81
C ARG A 648 9.83 2.14 11.88
N ARG A 649 9.75 2.45 10.59
CA ARG A 649 10.52 1.78 9.53
C ARG A 649 12.01 2.00 9.74
N ARG A 650 12.81 0.94 9.53
CA ARG A 650 14.26 0.99 9.37
C ARG A 650 14.64 -0.03 8.31
N ALA A 651 15.49 0.37 7.38
CA ALA A 651 16.06 -0.53 6.38
C ALA A 651 17.09 -1.45 7.06
N LEU A 652 16.63 -2.55 7.63
CA LEU A 652 17.44 -3.55 8.33
C LEU A 652 17.13 -4.93 7.75
N GLY A 653 18.17 -5.76 7.63
CA GLY A 653 17.99 -7.18 7.30
C GLY A 653 17.23 -7.93 8.41
N ALA A 654 16.66 -9.09 8.08
CA ALA A 654 15.77 -9.86 8.95
C ALA A 654 16.39 -10.20 10.33
N ALA A 655 17.67 -10.60 10.37
CA ALA A 655 18.37 -10.93 11.62
C ALA A 655 18.55 -9.72 12.53
N ALA A 656 18.93 -8.56 11.97
CA ALA A 656 19.09 -7.32 12.73
C ALA A 656 17.74 -6.81 13.27
N LEU A 657 16.67 -6.98 12.49
CA LEU A 657 15.31 -6.64 12.87
C LEU A 657 14.81 -7.51 14.02
N LEU A 658 15.02 -8.84 13.92
CA LEU A 658 14.68 -9.79 14.97
C LEU A 658 15.40 -9.46 16.29
N ARG A 659 16.74 -9.25 16.22
CA ARG A 659 17.55 -8.87 17.39
C ARG A 659 17.02 -7.60 18.05
N ARG A 660 16.71 -6.57 17.25
CA ARG A 660 16.14 -5.33 17.75
C ARG A 660 14.76 -5.54 18.39
N ASN A 661 13.88 -6.32 17.78
CA ASN A 661 12.57 -6.61 18.32
C ASN A 661 12.67 -7.34 19.67
N LEU A 662 13.56 -8.31 19.79
CA LEU A 662 13.81 -9.01 21.07
C LEU A 662 14.36 -8.06 22.13
N LEU A 663 15.29 -7.17 21.78
CA LEU A 663 15.86 -6.20 22.72
C LEU A 663 14.84 -5.12 23.12
N VAL A 664 14.14 -4.50 22.18
CA VAL A 664 13.25 -3.37 22.48
C VAL A 664 11.91 -3.84 23.03
N TYR A 665 11.27 -4.80 22.36
CA TYR A 665 9.92 -5.23 22.71
C TYR A 665 9.92 -6.45 23.65
N GLY A 666 10.91 -7.34 23.56
CA GLY A 666 11.07 -8.45 24.49
C GLY A 666 11.49 -7.98 25.88
N VAL A 667 12.65 -7.31 25.96
CA VAL A 667 13.15 -6.76 27.24
C VAL A 667 12.23 -5.65 27.75
N GLY A 668 11.75 -4.75 26.87
CA GLY A 668 10.80 -3.71 27.27
C GLY A 668 9.47 -4.29 27.74
N GLY A 669 8.97 -5.36 27.08
CA GLY A 669 7.78 -6.10 27.51
C GLY A 669 7.95 -6.80 28.87
N LEU A 670 9.17 -7.24 29.17
CA LEU A 670 9.49 -7.81 30.48
C LEU A 670 9.55 -6.75 31.58
N ILE A 671 10.21 -5.62 31.33
CA ILE A 671 10.41 -4.55 32.32
C ILE A 671 9.14 -3.75 32.60
N ALA A 672 8.34 -3.45 31.56
CA ALA A 672 7.16 -2.61 31.68
C ALA A 672 6.17 -3.07 32.75
N PRO A 673 5.84 -4.38 32.89
CA PRO A 673 4.95 -4.86 33.95
C PRO A 673 5.57 -4.73 35.34
N PHE A 674 6.89 -4.97 35.49
CA PHE A 674 7.55 -4.82 36.80
C PHE A 674 7.40 -3.40 37.34
N VAL A 675 7.61 -2.40 36.47
CA VAL A 675 7.44 -1.00 36.84
C VAL A 675 5.96 -0.63 36.99
N GLY A 676 5.14 -0.99 36.00
CA GLY A 676 3.72 -0.60 35.97
C GLY A 676 2.89 -1.23 37.08
N ILE A 677 3.06 -2.53 37.33
CA ILE A 677 2.35 -3.25 38.41
C ILE A 677 2.78 -2.67 39.76
N LYS A 678 4.10 -2.42 39.96
CA LYS A 678 4.58 -1.83 41.22
C LYS A 678 4.03 -0.43 41.46
N LEU A 679 3.97 0.41 40.42
CA LEU A 679 3.36 1.75 40.55
C LEU A 679 1.90 1.71 40.91
N ILE A 680 1.14 0.78 40.30
CA ILE A 680 -0.28 0.59 40.61
C ILE A 680 -0.45 0.07 42.07
N ASP A 681 0.39 -0.89 42.50
CA ASP A 681 0.42 -1.42 43.86
C ASP A 681 0.65 -0.30 44.89
N LEU A 682 1.60 0.59 44.63
CA LEU A 682 1.84 1.76 45.50
C LEU A 682 0.66 2.71 45.56
N CYS A 683 -0.03 2.93 44.43
CA CYS A 683 -1.25 3.74 44.40
C CYS A 683 -2.39 3.09 45.20
N LEU A 684 -2.57 1.77 45.06
CA LEU A 684 -3.60 1.04 45.82
C LEU A 684 -3.30 1.06 47.31
N ALA A 685 -2.03 0.87 47.71
CA ALA A 685 -1.60 0.97 49.10
C ALA A 685 -1.85 2.37 49.68
N ALA A 686 -1.54 3.43 48.92
CA ALA A 686 -1.79 4.81 49.35
C ALA A 686 -3.28 5.13 49.50
N LEU A 687 -4.17 4.45 48.76
CA LEU A 687 -5.63 4.56 48.85
C LEU A 687 -6.24 3.67 49.93
N GLY A 688 -5.43 2.89 50.66
CA GLY A 688 -5.92 1.97 51.67
C GLY A 688 -6.61 0.71 51.14
N TRP A 689 -6.30 0.31 49.90
CA TRP A 689 -6.81 -0.87 49.23
C TRP A 689 -5.81 -2.06 49.23
N ALA A 690 -4.70 -1.89 49.94
CA ALA A 690 -3.64 -2.91 50.07
C ALA A 690 -3.75 -3.70 51.37
#